data_960cc335b3a42357088e22fab57ebede
#
_entry.id   960cc335b3a42357088e22fab57ebede
#
_cell.length_a   1.000
_cell.length_b   1.000
_cell.length_c   1.000
_cell.angle_alpha   90.00
_cell.angle_beta   90.00
_cell.angle_gamma   90.00
#
_symmetry.space_group_name_H-M   'P 1'
#
loop_
_entity.id
_entity.type
_entity.pdbx_description
1 polymer ?
#
loop_
_entity_poly.entity_id
_entity_poly.type
_entity_poly.pdbx_seq_one_letter_code
_entity_poly.pdbx_strand_id
1 'polypeptide(L)'
;MRPKSLAILIGALALGALPAAAQKVSVKDLSPHLRAWLEEEVVYIISPREKSVFLQLGNDREREMFIDAFWKARDEDPTTPENKAKDEHYRRIEYANKNFGRGLKAGGWRSDMGRIYITLGEPKTIDKFENEGDIYPMIIWFFQGFTGGGVPNAFNVVFFKKDNAGDYVLYSPIRDGPQKLMPMYNGDMTNYLQAWGELRQRKPEVADLSMSLIPGEYIYGTNPTPSSDILIGQKIPKLGYESVKDGYAERLLKYKDVIEVEYTANYIESDALVQVTRDAAGRALVHFLIEPSRLSIERFEGLYRTTIDVNGIVSDVTGKTVYQFDRRVPLELDGERFGKIRDRLMCYQDVFPLIEGDYKLSVLWKNTVSKEFTSLEATISIPPATALTLSTPLLANRIVRNTAFAGQVKPFTVGETQIVASPRNDFTVQDTLTLFCELGGLTSELKANGSLVLTLVRNNQVVAATTKALTGAPDPMRVLEEFPLSNLAPDYYTANVVLLDGAKTELLSSKASFYISLQTALPRSWIMYAPLPPSTDPLYVNIRGMEYYRTGNTARARPLLEEACRRSPGSVPFALDLSRLLIELKDYESLERVAVPFYQDKKSYEFAEFLGESAQALGRYPEAIGYYKDYLTYFGTNINVLNSIGDCYVKTGDIAGAISVWKKSLELSPSQSELKKKLADIQDKIKEE
;
A
#
# COMPACT_ATOMS: atom_id res chain seq x y z
N MET A 1 -6.86 30.83 28.32
CA MET A 1 -5.65 30.32 27.66
C MET A 1 -6.11 29.64 26.38
N ARG A 2 -5.80 30.19 25.22
CA ARG A 2 -6.22 29.58 23.92
C ARG A 2 -5.16 28.57 23.50
N PRO A 3 -5.52 27.40 22.98
CA PRO A 3 -4.54 26.46 22.44
C PRO A 3 -4.02 26.99 21.09
N LYS A 4 -2.69 27.09 20.97
CA LYS A 4 -2.01 27.39 19.72
C LYS A 4 -2.12 26.16 18.80
N SER A 5 -2.88 26.30 17.72
CA SER A 5 -2.89 25.36 16.61
C SER A 5 -1.54 25.47 15.89
N LEU A 6 -0.71 24.45 16.01
CA LEU A 6 0.52 24.29 15.25
C LEU A 6 0.14 23.76 13.86
N ALA A 7 -0.01 24.66 12.90
CA ALA A 7 -0.14 24.29 11.49
C ALA A 7 1.26 23.90 10.98
N ILE A 8 1.50 22.60 10.80
CA ILE A 8 2.70 22.10 10.14
C ILE A 8 2.50 22.31 8.64
N LEU A 9 3.16 23.33 8.12
CA LEU A 9 3.27 23.60 6.68
C LEU A 9 4.25 22.59 6.09
N ILE A 10 3.74 21.52 5.45
CA ILE A 10 4.55 20.66 4.58
C ILE A 10 4.63 21.36 3.23
N GLY A 11 5.76 22.05 3.02
CA GLY A 11 6.10 22.61 1.72
C GLY A 11 6.22 21.51 0.67
N ALA A 12 5.32 21.50 -0.30
CA ALA A 12 5.38 20.62 -1.45
C ALA A 12 6.55 21.06 -2.37
N LEU A 13 7.71 20.43 -2.21
CA LEU A 13 8.73 20.39 -3.25
C LEU A 13 8.22 19.45 -4.37
N ALA A 14 7.51 20.02 -5.32
CA ALA A 14 7.24 19.35 -6.59
C ALA A 14 8.47 19.46 -7.50
N LEU A 15 9.51 18.70 -7.21
CA LEU A 15 10.48 18.31 -8.23
C LEU A 15 9.90 17.10 -8.94
N GLY A 16 9.54 17.29 -10.22
CA GLY A 16 9.25 16.20 -11.14
C GLY A 16 10.50 15.31 -11.32
N ALA A 17 10.67 14.37 -10.40
CA ALA A 17 11.52 13.23 -10.60
C ALA A 17 10.65 12.17 -11.30
N LEU A 18 10.93 11.90 -12.57
CA LEU A 18 10.66 10.59 -13.17
C LEU A 18 11.02 9.54 -12.11
N PRO A 19 10.24 8.48 -11.93
CA PRO A 19 10.66 7.39 -11.05
C PRO A 19 11.96 6.84 -11.65
N ALA A 20 13.08 7.25 -11.08
CA ALA A 20 14.33 6.56 -11.30
C ALA A 20 14.05 5.13 -10.87
N ALA A 21 14.09 4.20 -11.81
CA ALA A 21 14.05 2.77 -11.49
C ALA A 21 15.09 2.61 -10.37
N ALA A 22 14.63 2.22 -9.18
CA ALA A 22 15.48 2.16 -7.99
C ALA A 22 16.66 1.24 -8.34
N GLN A 23 17.83 1.83 -8.48
CA GLN A 23 19.03 1.13 -8.90
C GLN A 23 19.39 0.21 -7.74
N LYS A 24 19.35 -1.11 -7.96
CA LYS A 24 19.73 -2.09 -6.94
C LYS A 24 21.15 -1.80 -6.49
N VAL A 25 21.31 -1.55 -5.21
CA VAL A 25 22.62 -1.40 -4.59
C VAL A 25 23.31 -2.78 -4.60
N SER A 26 24.61 -2.81 -4.96
CA SER A 26 25.37 -4.05 -4.85
C SER A 26 25.55 -4.43 -3.38
N VAL A 27 25.50 -5.71 -3.05
CA VAL A 27 25.74 -6.19 -1.68
C VAL A 27 27.09 -5.71 -1.15
N LYS A 28 28.07 -5.53 -2.03
CA LYS A 28 29.43 -5.03 -1.67
C LYS A 28 29.44 -3.59 -1.19
N ASP A 29 28.44 -2.81 -1.58
CA ASP A 29 28.33 -1.38 -1.24
C ASP A 29 27.53 -1.15 0.06
N LEU A 30 26.99 -2.21 0.66
CA LEU A 30 26.34 -2.14 1.97
C LEU A 30 27.36 -1.91 3.08
N SER A 31 26.93 -1.21 4.12
CA SER A 31 27.71 -1.11 5.37
C SER A 31 28.01 -2.51 5.95
N PRO A 32 29.13 -2.69 6.67
CA PRO A 32 29.57 -4.01 7.11
C PRO A 32 28.52 -4.80 7.89
N HIS A 33 27.77 -4.15 8.79
CA HIS A 33 26.74 -4.80 9.61
C HIS A 33 25.53 -5.24 8.78
N LEU A 34 25.06 -4.41 7.83
CA LEU A 34 23.95 -4.75 6.94
C LEU A 34 24.30 -5.88 5.97
N ARG A 35 25.56 -5.91 5.55
CA ARG A 35 26.09 -7.01 4.73
C ARG A 35 26.12 -8.31 5.53
N ALA A 36 26.65 -8.29 6.76
CA ALA A 36 26.68 -9.45 7.64
C ALA A 36 25.26 -9.95 7.92
N TRP A 37 24.34 -9.04 8.23
CA TRP A 37 22.94 -9.40 8.42
C TRP A 37 22.37 -10.15 7.21
N LEU A 38 22.53 -9.60 5.99
CA LEU A 38 21.97 -10.16 4.76
C LEU A 38 22.63 -11.49 4.32
N GLU A 39 23.96 -11.61 4.45
CA GLU A 39 24.73 -12.73 3.89
C GLU A 39 25.08 -13.81 4.92
N GLU A 40 25.00 -13.49 6.22
CA GLU A 40 25.40 -14.41 7.28
C GLU A 40 24.25 -14.75 8.25
N GLU A 41 23.53 -13.71 8.72
CA GLU A 41 22.52 -13.92 9.77
C GLU A 41 21.21 -14.48 9.22
N VAL A 42 20.65 -13.87 8.18
CA VAL A 42 19.31 -14.26 7.68
C VAL A 42 19.34 -15.02 6.36
N VAL A 43 20.50 -15.39 5.87
CA VAL A 43 20.69 -15.99 4.52
C VAL A 43 19.81 -17.21 4.25
N TYR A 44 19.44 -17.97 5.27
CA TYR A 44 18.62 -19.18 5.15
C TYR A 44 17.12 -18.94 5.38
N ILE A 45 16.73 -17.74 5.83
CA ILE A 45 15.33 -17.43 6.18
C ILE A 45 14.77 -16.21 5.45
N ILE A 46 15.59 -15.49 4.68
CA ILE A 46 15.16 -14.35 3.85
C ILE A 46 14.64 -14.83 2.50
N SER A 47 13.44 -14.39 2.09
CA SER A 47 12.90 -14.74 0.77
C SER A 47 13.62 -13.98 -0.36
N PRO A 48 13.60 -14.49 -1.60
CA PRO A 48 14.14 -13.76 -2.76
C PRO A 48 13.51 -12.37 -2.96
N ARG A 49 12.23 -12.22 -2.63
CA ARG A 49 11.50 -10.95 -2.69
C ARG A 49 12.01 -9.98 -1.63
N GLU A 50 12.08 -10.42 -0.38
CA GLU A 50 12.62 -9.63 0.74
C GLU A 50 14.05 -9.14 0.44
N LYS A 51 14.92 -10.02 -0.03
CA LYS A 51 16.29 -9.68 -0.44
C LYS A 51 16.30 -8.66 -1.58
N SER A 52 15.43 -8.82 -2.57
CA SER A 52 15.31 -7.87 -3.68
C SER A 52 14.90 -6.48 -3.22
N VAL A 53 13.94 -6.38 -2.30
CA VAL A 53 13.49 -5.11 -1.72
C VAL A 53 14.59 -4.48 -0.88
N PHE A 54 15.24 -5.23 0.01
CA PHE A 54 16.32 -4.74 0.85
C PHE A 54 17.43 -4.05 0.04
N LEU A 55 17.78 -4.59 -1.12
CA LEU A 55 18.79 -4.03 -2.02
C LEU A 55 18.29 -2.80 -2.83
N GLN A 56 16.98 -2.55 -2.87
CA GLN A 56 16.38 -1.38 -3.52
C GLN A 56 16.21 -0.19 -2.57
N LEU A 57 16.38 -0.38 -1.26
CA LEU A 57 16.29 0.69 -0.28
C LEU A 57 17.45 1.68 -0.44
N GLY A 58 17.16 2.97 -0.28
CA GLY A 58 18.06 4.05 -0.65
C GLY A 58 19.19 4.32 0.34
N ASN A 59 18.97 4.04 1.64
CA ASN A 59 19.92 4.35 2.71
C ASN A 59 19.86 3.33 3.85
N ASP A 60 20.82 3.41 4.77
CA ASP A 60 20.96 2.46 5.87
C ASP A 60 19.79 2.54 6.87
N ARG A 61 19.21 3.74 7.08
CA ARG A 61 18.04 3.89 7.94
C ARG A 61 16.84 3.11 7.40
N GLU A 62 16.59 3.18 6.11
CA GLU A 62 15.51 2.39 5.47
C GLU A 62 15.76 0.88 5.60
N ARG A 63 17.01 0.45 5.56
CA ARG A 63 17.40 -0.95 5.76
C ARG A 63 17.23 -1.41 7.19
N GLU A 64 17.55 -0.57 8.17
CA GLU A 64 17.25 -0.87 9.59
C GLU A 64 15.75 -1.02 9.83
N MET A 65 14.93 -0.14 9.23
CA MET A 65 13.47 -0.26 9.27
C MET A 65 12.99 -1.58 8.66
N PHE A 66 13.62 -1.99 7.57
CA PHE A 66 13.32 -3.28 6.94
C PHE A 66 13.68 -4.44 7.87
N ILE A 67 14.81 -4.40 8.57
CA ILE A 67 15.21 -5.40 9.54
C ILE A 67 14.20 -5.53 10.67
N ASP A 68 13.70 -4.41 11.18
CA ASP A 68 12.64 -4.42 12.19
C ASP A 68 11.34 -5.04 11.66
N ALA A 69 10.93 -4.65 10.45
CA ALA A 69 9.76 -5.22 9.79
C ALA A 69 9.92 -6.73 9.48
N PHE A 70 11.13 -7.16 9.10
CA PHE A 70 11.48 -8.55 8.84
C PHE A 70 11.25 -9.43 10.07
N TRP A 71 11.72 -8.99 11.23
CA TRP A 71 11.53 -9.75 12.47
C TRP A 71 10.09 -9.69 12.98
N LYS A 72 9.42 -8.54 12.87
CA LYS A 72 8.00 -8.44 13.23
C LYS A 72 7.08 -9.30 12.35
N ALA A 73 7.39 -9.45 11.07
CA ALA A 73 6.63 -10.32 10.17
C ALA A 73 6.76 -11.82 10.52
N ARG A 74 7.74 -12.17 11.33
CA ARG A 74 8.01 -13.54 11.82
C ARG A 74 7.59 -13.76 13.26
N ASP A 75 7.13 -12.73 13.93
CA ASP A 75 6.67 -12.78 15.31
C ASP A 75 5.29 -13.43 15.40
N GLU A 76 5.20 -14.51 16.15
CA GLU A 76 3.95 -15.24 16.37
C GLU A 76 3.04 -14.55 17.39
N ASP A 77 3.60 -13.71 18.28
CA ASP A 77 2.85 -12.99 19.31
C ASP A 77 3.32 -11.53 19.42
N PRO A 78 2.87 -10.65 18.49
CA PRO A 78 3.25 -9.24 18.50
C PRO A 78 2.72 -8.45 19.72
N THR A 79 1.99 -9.08 20.63
CA THR A 79 1.51 -8.45 21.89
C THR A 79 2.58 -8.40 22.97
N THR A 80 3.67 -9.15 22.81
CA THR A 80 4.82 -9.16 23.72
C THR A 80 5.98 -8.36 23.15
N PRO A 81 6.82 -7.73 23.98
CA PRO A 81 8.00 -7.01 23.51
C PRO A 81 9.13 -7.96 23.01
N GLU A 82 9.03 -9.24 23.31
CA GLU A 82 10.02 -10.27 22.99
C GLU A 82 9.62 -10.98 21.68
N ASN A 83 10.53 -11.04 20.72
CA ASN A 83 10.30 -11.76 19.45
C ASN A 83 10.91 -13.16 19.53
N LYS A 84 10.10 -14.15 19.89
CA LYS A 84 10.54 -15.55 20.06
C LYS A 84 11.16 -16.16 18.79
N ALA A 85 10.64 -15.79 17.61
CA ALA A 85 11.17 -16.29 16.35
C ALA A 85 12.60 -15.76 16.08
N LYS A 86 12.85 -14.50 16.40
CA LYS A 86 14.17 -13.87 16.32
C LYS A 86 15.15 -14.53 17.29
N ASP A 87 14.76 -14.68 18.55
CA ASP A 87 15.61 -15.25 19.60
C ASP A 87 15.96 -16.70 19.29
N GLU A 88 15.00 -17.49 18.86
CA GLU A 88 15.21 -18.88 18.45
C GLU A 88 16.13 -18.98 17.22
N HIS A 89 16.00 -18.09 16.27
CA HIS A 89 16.86 -18.05 15.10
C HIS A 89 18.31 -17.80 15.46
N TYR A 90 18.58 -16.78 16.29
CA TYR A 90 19.95 -16.49 16.73
C TYR A 90 20.51 -17.59 17.65
N ARG A 91 19.67 -18.20 18.48
CA ARG A 91 20.06 -19.39 19.26
C ARG A 91 20.52 -20.54 18.36
N ARG A 92 19.83 -20.77 17.24
CA ARG A 92 20.23 -21.81 16.28
C ARG A 92 21.55 -21.49 15.58
N ILE A 93 21.79 -20.23 15.23
CA ILE A 93 23.09 -19.81 14.67
C ILE A 93 24.21 -20.02 15.67
N GLU A 94 24.03 -19.63 16.92
CA GLU A 94 25.02 -19.81 17.99
C GLU A 94 25.32 -21.31 18.20
N TYR A 95 24.26 -22.12 18.28
CA TYR A 95 24.42 -23.58 18.41
C TYR A 95 25.18 -24.16 17.22
N ALA A 96 24.87 -23.77 15.99
CA ALA A 96 25.55 -24.23 14.80
C ALA A 96 27.04 -23.84 14.81
N ASN A 97 27.36 -22.62 15.20
CA ASN A 97 28.73 -22.16 15.31
C ASN A 97 29.53 -22.90 16.38
N LYS A 98 28.92 -23.29 17.48
CA LYS A 98 29.57 -24.03 18.57
C LYS A 98 29.80 -25.51 18.26
N ASN A 99 28.86 -26.13 17.55
CA ASN A 99 28.82 -27.59 17.43
C ASN A 99 29.21 -28.12 16.06
N PHE A 100 29.15 -27.32 14.99
CA PHE A 100 29.43 -27.76 13.63
C PHE A 100 30.58 -26.98 13.00
N GLY A 101 31.13 -27.52 11.91
CA GLY A 101 32.14 -26.82 11.09
C GLY A 101 33.43 -26.49 11.81
N ARG A 102 33.92 -27.34 12.71
CA ARG A 102 35.16 -27.10 13.51
C ARG A 102 36.41 -26.83 12.68
N GLY A 103 36.41 -27.23 11.39
CA GLY A 103 37.48 -26.96 10.42
C GLY A 103 37.26 -25.71 9.58
N LEU A 104 36.10 -25.06 9.65
CA LEU A 104 35.75 -23.92 8.80
C LEU A 104 36.13 -22.60 9.48
N LYS A 105 37.01 -21.80 8.83
CA LYS A 105 37.36 -20.44 9.29
C LYS A 105 36.14 -19.50 9.32
N ALA A 106 35.07 -19.87 8.62
CA ALA A 106 33.91 -19.03 8.39
C ALA A 106 32.71 -19.26 9.34
N GLY A 107 32.87 -20.13 10.36
CA GLY A 107 31.81 -20.46 11.32
C GLY A 107 30.96 -21.66 10.93
N GLY A 108 30.38 -22.34 11.94
CA GLY A 108 29.65 -23.58 11.79
C GLY A 108 28.28 -23.39 11.06
N TRP A 109 27.75 -22.18 11.06
CA TRP A 109 26.52 -21.85 10.34
C TRP A 109 26.62 -22.11 8.83
N ARG A 110 27.83 -22.02 8.24
CA ARG A 110 28.08 -22.28 6.79
C ARG A 110 28.21 -23.76 6.46
N SER A 111 28.35 -24.63 7.43
CA SER A 111 28.39 -26.07 7.20
C SER A 111 27.06 -26.61 6.75
N ASP A 112 27.04 -27.75 6.07
CA ASP A 112 25.77 -28.40 5.68
C ASP A 112 24.92 -28.72 6.92
N MET A 113 25.54 -29.19 8.01
CA MET A 113 24.81 -29.42 9.27
C MET A 113 24.26 -28.14 9.85
N GLY A 114 25.06 -27.06 9.87
CA GLY A 114 24.59 -25.75 10.35
C GLY A 114 23.41 -25.21 9.58
N ARG A 115 23.49 -25.24 8.25
CA ARG A 115 22.40 -24.82 7.37
C ARG A 115 21.09 -25.56 7.65
N ILE A 116 21.16 -26.89 7.75
CA ILE A 116 19.98 -27.73 8.02
C ILE A 116 19.43 -27.43 9.43
N TYR A 117 20.30 -27.31 10.44
CA TYR A 117 19.89 -27.02 11.81
C TYR A 117 19.23 -25.64 11.95
N ILE A 118 19.77 -24.62 11.30
CA ILE A 118 19.18 -23.27 11.32
C ILE A 118 17.80 -23.29 10.64
N THR A 119 17.66 -24.00 9.54
CA THR A 119 16.39 -24.08 8.78
C THR A 119 15.33 -24.91 9.48
N LEU A 120 15.65 -26.11 9.95
CA LEU A 120 14.69 -27.09 10.47
C LEU A 120 14.60 -27.11 12.00
N GLY A 121 15.63 -26.64 12.69
CA GLY A 121 15.76 -26.79 14.14
C GLY A 121 16.34 -28.12 14.56
N GLU A 122 16.08 -28.52 15.80
CA GLU A 122 16.59 -29.73 16.40
C GLU A 122 15.91 -30.98 15.81
N PRO A 123 16.70 -32.00 15.36
CA PRO A 123 16.15 -33.26 14.92
C PRO A 123 15.53 -34.06 16.08
N LYS A 124 14.55 -34.88 15.80
CA LYS A 124 13.90 -35.74 16.78
C LYS A 124 14.80 -36.83 17.32
N THR A 125 15.61 -37.41 16.44
CA THR A 125 16.67 -38.39 16.82
C THR A 125 17.92 -38.14 15.98
N ILE A 126 19.07 -38.53 16.56
CA ILE A 126 20.38 -38.44 15.93
C ILE A 126 21.06 -39.79 16.08
N ASP A 127 21.30 -40.48 14.97
CA ASP A 127 22.05 -41.73 14.93
C ASP A 127 23.45 -41.46 14.37
N LYS A 128 24.48 -41.99 15.06
CA LYS A 128 25.90 -41.75 14.73
C LYS A 128 26.59 -43.03 14.42
N PHE A 129 27.27 -43.07 13.29
CA PHE A 129 28.11 -44.17 12.82
C PHE A 129 29.54 -43.60 12.60
N GLU A 130 30.30 -43.38 13.67
CA GLU A 130 31.56 -42.64 13.59
C GLU A 130 32.79 -43.58 13.61
N ASN A 131 32.67 -44.79 14.11
CA ASN A 131 33.79 -45.75 14.29
C ASN A 131 33.57 -47.08 13.55
N GLU A 132 32.96 -47.02 12.41
CA GLU A 132 32.64 -48.21 11.58
C GLU A 132 33.69 -48.34 10.48
N GLY A 133 34.25 -49.57 10.31
CA GLY A 133 35.23 -49.82 9.24
C GLY A 133 34.63 -50.00 7.87
N ASP A 134 33.36 -50.40 7.80
CA ASP A 134 32.67 -50.76 6.58
C ASP A 134 31.99 -49.60 5.85
N ILE A 135 31.81 -48.51 6.55
CA ILE A 135 31.19 -47.29 6.01
C ILE A 135 31.95 -46.04 6.45
N TYR A 136 31.89 -44.99 5.67
CA TYR A 136 32.40 -43.69 6.09
C TYR A 136 31.65 -43.16 7.31
N PRO A 137 32.35 -42.39 8.22
CA PRO A 137 31.67 -41.77 9.35
C PRO A 137 30.47 -40.97 8.90
N MET A 138 29.30 -41.26 9.47
CA MET A 138 28.03 -40.58 9.12
C MET A 138 27.18 -40.29 10.34
N ILE A 139 26.31 -39.30 10.17
CA ILE A 139 25.32 -38.87 11.16
C ILE A 139 24.00 -38.79 10.44
N ILE A 140 22.95 -39.39 10.99
CA ILE A 140 21.61 -39.39 10.46
C ILE A 140 20.73 -38.57 11.40
N TRP A 141 20.07 -37.57 10.88
CA TRP A 141 19.09 -36.75 11.59
C TRP A 141 17.69 -37.14 11.12
N PHE A 142 16.86 -37.58 12.04
CA PHE A 142 15.46 -37.84 11.75
C PHE A 142 14.59 -36.66 12.16
N PHE A 143 13.77 -36.22 11.25
CA PHE A 143 12.77 -35.15 11.44
C PHE A 143 11.37 -35.71 11.30
N GLN A 144 10.42 -35.20 12.14
CA GLN A 144 9.02 -35.60 12.10
C GLN A 144 8.13 -34.45 12.58
N GLY A 145 6.87 -34.40 12.09
CA GLY A 145 5.86 -33.43 12.51
C GLY A 145 5.72 -32.24 11.58
N PHE A 146 6.31 -32.29 10.38
CA PHE A 146 6.13 -31.23 9.39
C PHE A 146 4.75 -31.34 8.73
N THR A 147 4.00 -30.22 8.75
CA THR A 147 2.70 -30.08 8.10
C THR A 147 2.75 -28.85 7.19
N GLY A 148 2.82 -29.04 5.85
CA GLY A 148 2.90 -27.94 4.90
C GLY A 148 4.25 -27.88 4.17
N GLY A 149 4.47 -26.85 3.36
CA GLY A 149 5.71 -26.64 2.56
C GLY A 149 6.03 -27.74 1.54
N GLY A 150 5.11 -28.68 1.31
CA GLY A 150 5.31 -29.80 0.39
C GLY A 150 6.44 -30.74 0.79
N VAL A 151 6.80 -30.79 2.07
CA VAL A 151 7.75 -31.76 2.64
C VAL A 151 6.98 -32.94 3.25
N PRO A 152 7.56 -34.15 3.25
CA PRO A 152 6.99 -35.29 3.96
C PRO A 152 6.87 -35.00 5.46
N ASN A 153 5.85 -35.62 6.12
CA ASN A 153 5.69 -35.48 7.57
C ASN A 153 6.89 -36.01 8.37
N ALA A 154 7.58 -37.00 7.79
CA ALA A 154 8.79 -37.58 8.36
C ALA A 154 9.86 -37.81 7.27
N PHE A 155 11.09 -37.47 7.58
CA PHE A 155 12.22 -37.69 6.67
C PHE A 155 13.55 -37.73 7.43
N ASN A 156 14.57 -38.31 6.77
CA ASN A 156 15.94 -38.32 7.27
C ASN A 156 16.78 -37.30 6.50
N VAL A 157 17.79 -36.79 7.17
CA VAL A 157 18.87 -36.01 6.57
C VAL A 157 20.18 -36.71 6.96
N VAL A 158 20.95 -37.12 5.97
CA VAL A 158 22.19 -37.89 6.18
C VAL A 158 23.39 -37.01 5.89
N PHE A 159 24.35 -37.01 6.81
CA PHE A 159 25.63 -36.33 6.67
C PHE A 159 26.73 -37.37 6.75
N PHE A 160 27.74 -37.29 5.90
CA PHE A 160 28.86 -38.23 5.91
C PHE A 160 30.19 -37.49 5.70
N LYS A 161 31.30 -38.10 6.16
CA LYS A 161 32.65 -37.61 5.89
C LYS A 161 33.17 -38.25 4.63
N LYS A 162 33.21 -37.48 3.57
CA LYS A 162 33.75 -37.93 2.29
C LYS A 162 35.25 -38.28 2.46
N ASP A 163 35.63 -39.46 2.00
CA ASP A 163 36.99 -39.96 2.06
C ASP A 163 37.58 -39.96 3.48
N ASN A 164 36.76 -40.13 4.50
CA ASN A 164 37.09 -40.15 5.93
C ASN A 164 37.81 -38.87 6.43
N ALA A 165 37.66 -37.75 5.74
CA ALA A 165 38.34 -36.51 6.04
C ALA A 165 37.38 -35.29 5.99
N GLY A 166 37.78 -34.20 6.63
CA GLY A 166 37.04 -32.94 6.59
C GLY A 166 35.78 -32.91 7.44
N ASP A 167 34.92 -31.98 7.13
CA ASP A 167 33.60 -31.82 7.77
C ASP A 167 32.58 -32.80 7.20
N TYR A 168 31.50 -32.98 7.96
CA TYR A 168 30.31 -33.70 7.48
C TYR A 168 29.60 -32.94 6.37
N VAL A 169 29.43 -33.58 5.22
CA VAL A 169 28.71 -33.04 4.06
C VAL A 169 27.34 -33.72 3.87
N LEU A 170 26.38 -33.00 3.31
CA LEU A 170 25.05 -33.50 3.08
C LEU A 170 25.07 -34.57 1.98
N TYR A 171 24.57 -35.74 2.31
CA TYR A 171 24.40 -36.87 1.39
C TYR A 171 23.19 -36.66 0.49
N SER A 172 23.34 -36.97 -0.78
CA SER A 172 22.27 -36.97 -1.80
C SER A 172 22.23 -38.32 -2.46
N PRO A 173 21.11 -39.05 -2.36
CA PRO A 173 20.98 -40.40 -2.94
C PRO A 173 21.33 -40.50 -4.43
N ILE A 174 20.92 -39.53 -5.25
CA ILE A 174 21.22 -39.52 -6.69
C ILE A 174 22.66 -39.06 -6.97
N ARG A 175 23.11 -37.99 -6.32
CA ARG A 175 24.42 -37.42 -6.60
C ARG A 175 25.57 -38.31 -6.07
N ASP A 176 25.39 -38.82 -4.87
CA ASP A 176 26.44 -39.57 -4.18
C ASP A 176 26.25 -41.09 -4.31
N GLY A 177 25.05 -41.58 -4.10
CA GLY A 177 24.70 -43.01 -4.18
C GLY A 177 25.27 -43.88 -3.06
N PRO A 178 24.79 -45.12 -2.88
CA PRO A 178 25.25 -46.06 -1.87
C PRO A 178 26.76 -46.33 -1.92
N GLN A 179 27.36 -46.31 -3.11
CA GLN A 179 28.80 -46.56 -3.34
C GLN A 179 29.69 -45.54 -2.68
N LYS A 180 29.25 -44.30 -2.51
CA LYS A 180 30.01 -43.23 -1.86
C LYS A 180 30.00 -43.28 -0.33
N LEU A 181 29.19 -44.13 0.24
CA LEU A 181 29.15 -44.36 1.70
C LEU A 181 30.13 -45.45 2.16
N MET A 182 30.72 -46.22 1.22
CA MET A 182 31.62 -47.33 1.52
C MET A 182 33.09 -46.96 1.21
N PRO A 183 34.03 -47.09 2.16
CA PRO A 183 35.45 -46.79 1.93
C PRO A 183 36.10 -47.69 0.88
N MET A 184 35.68 -48.98 0.83
CA MET A 184 36.19 -49.98 -0.11
C MET A 184 35.03 -50.54 -0.90
N TYR A 185 34.63 -49.83 -1.93
CA TYR A 185 33.66 -50.32 -2.93
C TYR A 185 34.41 -50.59 -4.24
N ASN A 186 34.43 -51.87 -4.68
CA ASN A 186 35.11 -52.29 -5.90
C ASN A 186 34.17 -52.63 -7.03
N GLY A 187 32.87 -52.37 -6.88
CA GLY A 187 31.84 -52.62 -7.88
C GLY A 187 31.71 -51.50 -8.90
N ASP A 188 30.70 -51.63 -9.78
CA ASP A 188 30.40 -50.61 -10.76
C ASP A 188 29.82 -49.37 -10.08
N MET A 189 30.52 -48.23 -10.24
CA MET A 189 30.13 -46.95 -9.67
C MET A 189 28.85 -46.37 -10.23
N THR A 190 28.30 -46.90 -11.32
CA THR A 190 27.03 -46.50 -11.94
C THR A 190 25.87 -47.44 -11.58
N ASN A 191 26.14 -48.55 -10.93
CA ASN A 191 25.14 -49.54 -10.54
C ASN A 191 24.72 -49.35 -9.07
N TYR A 192 23.72 -48.52 -8.85
CA TYR A 192 23.21 -48.23 -7.51
C TYR A 192 22.65 -49.47 -6.79
N LEU A 193 21.99 -50.39 -7.52
CA LEU A 193 21.40 -51.59 -6.93
C LEU A 193 22.48 -52.53 -6.41
N GLN A 194 23.59 -52.72 -7.16
CA GLN A 194 24.69 -53.51 -6.73
C GLN A 194 25.36 -52.93 -5.47
N ALA A 195 25.60 -51.62 -5.48
CA ALA A 195 26.15 -50.90 -4.34
C ALA A 195 25.23 -50.96 -3.10
N TRP A 196 23.90 -50.79 -3.30
CA TRP A 196 22.91 -50.94 -2.24
C TRP A 196 22.93 -52.37 -1.67
N GLY A 197 22.97 -53.41 -2.52
CA GLY A 197 23.04 -54.80 -2.08
C GLY A 197 24.29 -55.10 -1.22
N GLU A 198 25.45 -54.56 -1.60
CA GLU A 198 26.67 -54.68 -0.84
C GLU A 198 26.58 -53.89 0.48
N LEU A 199 26.08 -52.67 0.45
CA LEU A 199 25.87 -51.84 1.65
C LEU A 199 24.89 -52.53 2.62
N ARG A 200 23.83 -53.16 2.12
CA ARG A 200 22.86 -53.89 2.92
C ARG A 200 23.45 -55.10 3.64
N GLN A 201 24.44 -55.76 3.06
CA GLN A 201 25.18 -56.84 3.75
C GLN A 201 26.08 -56.31 4.85
N ARG A 202 26.65 -55.13 4.69
CA ARG A 202 27.55 -54.51 5.66
C ARG A 202 26.80 -53.76 6.77
N LYS A 203 25.79 -52.94 6.39
CA LYS A 203 24.99 -52.09 7.27
C LYS A 203 23.56 -51.95 6.78
N PRO A 204 22.66 -52.89 7.15
CA PRO A 204 21.25 -52.88 6.70
C PRO A 204 20.51 -51.57 7.05
N GLU A 205 20.84 -50.97 8.22
CA GLU A 205 20.18 -49.74 8.72
C GLU A 205 20.46 -48.50 7.85
N VAL A 206 21.60 -48.51 7.14
CA VAL A 206 22.04 -47.41 6.27
C VAL A 206 21.64 -47.65 4.82
N ALA A 207 21.49 -48.94 4.43
CA ALA A 207 21.26 -49.29 3.05
C ALA A 207 19.96 -48.66 2.48
N ASP A 208 18.86 -48.76 3.19
CA ASP A 208 17.58 -48.22 2.73
C ASP A 208 17.61 -46.69 2.64
N LEU A 209 18.29 -46.01 3.59
CA LEU A 209 18.51 -44.57 3.59
C LEU A 209 19.39 -44.09 2.43
N SER A 210 20.27 -44.98 1.93
CA SER A 210 21.12 -44.64 0.79
C SER A 210 20.37 -44.52 -0.52
N MET A 211 19.15 -45.08 -0.61
CA MET A 211 18.29 -45.04 -1.78
C MET A 211 17.13 -44.05 -1.65
N SER A 212 16.61 -43.85 -0.42
CA SER A 212 15.60 -42.84 -0.12
C SER A 212 15.73 -42.28 1.30
N LEU A 213 15.62 -40.96 1.43
CA LEU A 213 15.59 -40.26 2.71
C LEU A 213 14.20 -40.22 3.34
N ILE A 214 13.18 -40.66 2.63
CA ILE A 214 11.79 -40.64 3.06
C ILE A 214 11.38 -42.04 3.54
N PRO A 215 11.12 -42.22 4.85
CA PRO A 215 10.73 -43.52 5.40
C PRO A 215 9.46 -44.06 4.74
N GLY A 216 9.55 -45.32 4.34
CA GLY A 216 8.41 -46.02 3.71
C GLY A 216 8.14 -45.65 2.24
N GLU A 217 9.00 -44.85 1.63
CA GLU A 217 8.92 -44.62 0.18
C GLU A 217 9.24 -45.87 -0.60
N TYR A 218 8.38 -46.22 -1.56
CA TYR A 218 8.60 -47.39 -2.40
C TYR A 218 9.62 -47.06 -3.51
N ILE A 219 10.70 -47.80 -3.57
CA ILE A 219 11.78 -47.63 -4.56
C ILE A 219 11.45 -48.43 -5.81
N TYR A 220 11.09 -47.74 -6.88
CA TYR A 220 10.86 -48.37 -8.18
C TYR A 220 12.14 -48.45 -8.98
N GLY A 221 12.54 -49.69 -9.31
CA GLY A 221 13.68 -49.91 -10.19
C GLY A 221 15.05 -49.97 -9.46
N THR A 222 16.08 -49.56 -10.17
CA THR A 222 17.48 -49.72 -9.75
C THR A 222 18.18 -48.44 -9.25
N ASN A 223 17.46 -47.36 -9.30
CA ASN A 223 18.02 -46.02 -8.97
C ASN A 223 17.39 -45.42 -7.70
N PRO A 224 18.12 -44.54 -6.99
CA PRO A 224 17.58 -43.77 -5.90
C PRO A 224 16.37 -42.91 -6.31
N THR A 225 15.50 -42.60 -5.35
CA THR A 225 14.30 -41.83 -5.64
C THR A 225 14.60 -40.32 -5.85
N PRO A 226 14.07 -39.69 -6.89
CA PRO A 226 14.22 -38.23 -7.08
C PRO A 226 13.63 -37.41 -5.95
N SER A 227 12.64 -37.93 -5.22
CA SER A 227 11.96 -37.26 -4.10
C SER A 227 12.94 -36.80 -3.01
N SER A 228 13.95 -37.62 -2.72
CA SER A 228 14.98 -37.27 -1.71
C SER A 228 15.84 -36.08 -2.13
N ASP A 229 16.27 -36.06 -3.39
CA ASP A 229 17.09 -34.93 -3.90
C ASP A 229 16.28 -33.65 -4.06
N ILE A 230 15.00 -33.76 -4.43
CA ILE A 230 14.05 -32.64 -4.44
C ILE A 230 13.84 -32.12 -3.00
N LEU A 231 13.70 -33.01 -2.03
CA LEU A 231 13.54 -32.66 -0.62
C LEU A 231 14.73 -31.82 -0.13
N ILE A 232 15.96 -32.34 -0.24
CA ILE A 232 17.15 -31.68 0.30
C ILE A 232 17.61 -30.48 -0.53
N GLY A 233 17.41 -30.51 -1.85
CA GLY A 233 17.89 -29.47 -2.77
C GLY A 233 16.91 -28.33 -3.00
N GLN A 234 15.61 -28.57 -2.87
CA GLN A 234 14.59 -27.58 -3.20
C GLN A 234 13.61 -27.28 -2.07
N LYS A 235 13.14 -28.29 -1.35
CA LYS A 235 12.07 -28.12 -0.36
C LYS A 235 12.62 -27.59 0.97
N ILE A 236 13.61 -28.27 1.56
CA ILE A 236 14.20 -27.83 2.82
C ILE A 236 14.72 -26.38 2.75
N PRO A 237 15.47 -25.95 1.72
CA PRO A 237 15.92 -24.55 1.64
C PRO A 237 14.80 -23.51 1.62
N LYS A 238 13.60 -23.87 1.16
CA LYS A 238 12.45 -22.96 1.10
C LYS A 238 11.69 -22.85 2.43
N LEU A 239 11.76 -23.87 3.28
CA LEU A 239 11.02 -23.89 4.55
C LEU A 239 11.37 -22.70 5.45
N GLY A 240 12.59 -22.18 5.38
CA GLY A 240 13.03 -21.04 6.17
C GLY A 240 12.23 -19.74 5.92
N TYR A 241 11.59 -19.61 4.76
CA TYR A 241 10.85 -18.41 4.38
C TYR A 241 9.46 -18.66 3.77
N GLU A 242 9.11 -19.88 3.40
CA GLU A 242 7.86 -20.17 2.67
C GLU A 242 6.60 -19.93 3.51
N SER A 243 6.70 -20.02 4.84
CA SER A 243 5.62 -19.74 5.77
C SER A 243 5.35 -18.24 5.99
N VAL A 244 6.26 -17.37 5.59
CA VAL A 244 6.18 -15.93 5.83
C VAL A 244 5.48 -15.23 4.66
N LYS A 245 4.48 -14.42 4.96
CA LYS A 245 3.83 -13.55 3.96
C LYS A 245 4.73 -12.35 3.66
N ASP A 246 5.62 -12.48 2.68
CA ASP A 246 6.65 -11.50 2.34
C ASP A 246 6.17 -10.24 1.58
N GLY A 247 4.86 -10.11 1.35
CA GLY A 247 4.25 -8.94 0.71
C GLY A 247 4.45 -7.62 1.47
N TYR A 248 4.78 -7.66 2.77
CA TYR A 248 5.12 -6.46 3.55
C TYR A 248 6.34 -5.74 3.00
N ALA A 249 7.30 -6.46 2.42
CA ALA A 249 8.55 -5.92 1.91
C ALA A 249 8.30 -4.93 0.75
N GLU A 250 7.45 -5.29 -0.21
CA GLU A 250 7.08 -4.39 -1.32
C GLU A 250 6.28 -3.18 -0.83
N ARG A 251 5.41 -3.38 0.15
CA ARG A 251 4.65 -2.28 0.77
C ARG A 251 5.58 -1.30 1.47
N LEU A 252 6.57 -1.78 2.21
CA LEU A 252 7.59 -0.95 2.84
C LEU A 252 8.34 -0.11 1.80
N LEU A 253 8.80 -0.73 0.71
CA LEU A 253 9.49 -0.02 -0.37
C LEU A 253 8.61 1.08 -0.97
N LYS A 254 7.32 0.81 -1.14
CA LYS A 254 6.37 1.72 -1.76
C LYS A 254 6.01 2.92 -0.89
N TYR A 255 5.91 2.72 0.41
CA TYR A 255 5.43 3.74 1.36
C TYR A 255 6.52 4.34 2.25
N LYS A 256 7.80 3.97 2.06
CA LYS A 256 8.93 4.40 2.89
C LYS A 256 9.08 5.92 3.04
N ASP A 257 8.66 6.69 2.02
CA ASP A 257 8.74 8.15 2.01
C ASP A 257 7.49 8.84 2.60
N VAL A 258 6.42 8.08 2.84
CA VAL A 258 5.11 8.60 3.28
C VAL A 258 4.76 8.16 4.70
N ILE A 259 5.36 7.07 5.17
CA ILE A 259 5.06 6.46 6.47
C ILE A 259 6.24 6.67 7.41
N GLU A 260 5.94 7.14 8.63
CA GLU A 260 6.91 7.18 9.70
C GLU A 260 7.41 5.77 10.05
N VAL A 261 8.65 5.66 10.52
CA VAL A 261 9.32 4.39 10.86
C VAL A 261 8.46 3.47 11.74
N GLU A 262 7.72 4.07 12.66
CA GLU A 262 6.89 3.34 13.63
C GLU A 262 5.74 2.55 13.02
N TYR A 263 5.26 2.95 11.83
CA TYR A 263 4.14 2.28 11.14
C TYR A 263 4.56 1.10 10.26
N THR A 264 5.79 1.07 9.78
CA THR A 264 6.22 0.16 8.69
C THR A 264 6.03 -1.32 8.99
N ALA A 265 6.05 -1.70 10.24
CA ALA A 265 5.91 -3.08 10.68
C ALA A 265 4.47 -3.48 11.05
N ASN A 266 3.55 -2.52 11.17
CA ASN A 266 2.19 -2.74 11.67
C ASN A 266 1.15 -2.68 10.55
N TYR A 267 1.50 -3.19 9.36
CA TYR A 267 0.52 -3.32 8.28
C TYR A 267 -0.55 -4.35 8.66
N ILE A 268 -1.80 -3.98 8.45
CA ILE A 268 -2.96 -4.87 8.57
C ILE A 268 -3.64 -5.01 7.22
N GLU A 269 -4.11 -6.20 6.90
CA GLU A 269 -4.89 -6.43 5.69
C GLU A 269 -6.25 -5.74 5.82
N SER A 270 -6.82 -5.33 4.69
CA SER A 270 -8.14 -4.73 4.63
C SER A 270 -8.87 -5.12 3.36
N ASP A 271 -10.18 -5.24 3.47
CA ASP A 271 -11.06 -5.26 2.33
C ASP A 271 -11.46 -3.82 1.98
N ALA A 272 -11.62 -3.52 0.70
CA ALA A 272 -11.97 -2.18 0.25
C ALA A 272 -12.90 -2.21 -0.95
N LEU A 273 -13.64 -1.10 -1.13
CA LEU A 273 -14.53 -0.89 -2.26
C LEU A 273 -14.50 0.58 -2.66
N VAL A 274 -14.51 0.84 -3.97
CA VAL A 274 -14.62 2.18 -4.54
C VAL A 274 -15.83 2.22 -5.49
N GLN A 275 -16.67 3.24 -5.37
CA GLN A 275 -17.84 3.44 -6.20
C GLN A 275 -17.94 4.90 -6.62
N VAL A 276 -18.25 5.15 -7.89
CA VAL A 276 -18.55 6.49 -8.38
C VAL A 276 -20.04 6.64 -8.53
N THR A 277 -20.59 7.74 -8.03
CA THR A 277 -22.00 8.15 -8.26
C THR A 277 -22.05 9.60 -8.69
N ARG A 278 -23.21 10.06 -9.17
CA ARG A 278 -23.45 11.48 -9.45
C ARG A 278 -24.52 12.03 -8.50
N ASP A 279 -24.29 13.24 -8.02
CA ASP A 279 -25.32 13.94 -7.24
C ASP A 279 -26.41 14.57 -8.13
N ALA A 280 -27.38 15.24 -7.52
CA ALA A 280 -28.48 15.90 -8.24
C ALA A 280 -28.00 17.05 -9.17
N ALA A 281 -26.84 17.61 -8.93
CA ALA A 281 -26.19 18.63 -9.77
C ALA A 281 -25.30 18.02 -10.87
N GLY A 282 -25.25 16.69 -11.01
CA GLY A 282 -24.43 15.98 -11.99
C GLY A 282 -22.94 15.91 -11.62
N ARG A 283 -22.54 16.31 -10.39
CA ARG A 283 -21.16 16.22 -9.94
C ARG A 283 -20.83 14.75 -9.63
N ALA A 284 -19.74 14.26 -10.16
CA ALA A 284 -19.27 12.93 -9.80
C ALA A 284 -18.69 12.95 -8.36
N LEU A 285 -19.10 11.97 -7.59
CA LEU A 285 -18.67 11.72 -6.22
C LEU A 285 -18.03 10.35 -6.17
N VAL A 286 -16.81 10.28 -5.70
CA VAL A 286 -16.06 9.05 -5.47
C VAL A 286 -16.25 8.64 -4.03
N HIS A 287 -16.95 7.53 -3.81
CA HIS A 287 -17.12 6.90 -2.52
C HIS A 287 -16.10 5.79 -2.37
N PHE A 288 -15.51 5.67 -1.21
CA PHE A 288 -14.70 4.50 -0.89
C PHE A 288 -14.95 4.03 0.54
N LEU A 289 -14.68 2.77 0.76
CA LEU A 289 -14.64 2.19 2.09
C LEU A 289 -13.40 1.32 2.25
N ILE A 290 -12.90 1.27 3.50
CA ILE A 290 -11.80 0.42 3.92
C ILE A 290 -12.25 -0.28 5.20
N GLU A 291 -12.17 -1.61 5.21
CA GLU A 291 -12.49 -2.46 6.35
C GLU A 291 -11.21 -3.19 6.79
N PRO A 292 -10.45 -2.63 7.73
CA PRO A 292 -9.27 -3.29 8.28
C PRO A 292 -9.65 -4.61 8.96
N SER A 293 -8.79 -5.62 8.87
CA SER A 293 -9.01 -6.93 9.48
C SER A 293 -9.08 -6.90 11.02
N ARG A 294 -8.59 -5.82 11.61
CA ARG A 294 -8.69 -5.51 13.05
C ARG A 294 -8.59 -4.02 13.29
N LEU A 295 -9.03 -3.58 14.47
CA LEU A 295 -8.82 -2.23 14.99
C LEU A 295 -8.41 -2.32 16.46
N SER A 296 -7.19 -1.89 16.76
CA SER A 296 -6.71 -1.79 18.14
C SER A 296 -7.21 -0.48 18.78
N ILE A 297 -7.81 -0.58 19.94
CA ILE A 297 -8.33 0.56 20.72
C ILE A 297 -7.74 0.45 22.12
N GLU A 298 -7.06 1.49 22.59
CA GLU A 298 -6.45 1.51 23.91
C GLU A 298 -7.45 1.97 24.98
N ARG A 299 -7.30 1.42 26.19
CA ARG A 299 -8.07 1.86 27.36
C ARG A 299 -7.25 2.83 28.20
N PHE A 300 -7.76 4.05 28.33
CA PHE A 300 -7.13 5.10 29.11
C PHE A 300 -8.19 5.82 29.98
N GLU A 301 -7.95 5.94 31.27
CA GLU A 301 -8.86 6.59 32.25
C GLU A 301 -10.33 6.09 32.19
N GLY A 302 -10.52 4.81 31.95
CA GLY A 302 -11.87 4.21 31.86
C GLY A 302 -12.57 4.34 30.52
N LEU A 303 -12.00 5.07 29.57
CA LEU A 303 -12.49 5.25 28.20
C LEU A 303 -11.62 4.44 27.22
N TYR A 304 -12.22 4.03 26.11
CA TYR A 304 -11.55 3.38 24.99
C TYR A 304 -11.31 4.41 23.90
N ARG A 305 -10.03 4.63 23.55
CA ARG A 305 -9.63 5.71 22.64
C ARG A 305 -8.74 5.23 21.52
N THR A 306 -8.95 5.78 20.34
CA THR A 306 -8.02 5.73 19.22
C THR A 306 -8.26 6.93 18.30
N THR A 307 -7.33 7.20 17.39
CA THR A 307 -7.49 8.23 16.37
C THR A 307 -7.06 7.66 15.02
N ILE A 308 -7.93 7.79 14.06
CA ILE A 308 -7.68 7.36 12.69
C ILE A 308 -7.31 8.56 11.84
N ASP A 309 -6.13 8.52 11.23
CA ASP A 309 -5.69 9.45 10.21
C ASP A 309 -5.83 8.78 8.83
N VAL A 310 -6.50 9.45 7.90
CA VAL A 310 -6.70 8.98 6.54
C VAL A 310 -6.18 10.03 5.56
N ASN A 311 -5.17 9.67 4.80
CA ASN A 311 -4.55 10.52 3.79
C ASN A 311 -4.86 9.94 2.41
N GLY A 312 -5.46 10.73 1.52
CA GLY A 312 -5.80 10.32 0.16
C GLY A 312 -5.16 11.20 -0.89
N ILE A 313 -4.66 10.58 -1.96
CA ILE A 313 -4.09 11.24 -3.13
C ILE A 313 -4.76 10.67 -4.37
N VAL A 314 -5.24 11.57 -5.22
CA VAL A 314 -5.77 11.26 -6.55
C VAL A 314 -4.81 11.84 -7.58
N SER A 315 -4.24 10.99 -8.42
CA SER A 315 -3.33 11.39 -9.49
C SER A 315 -3.92 11.07 -10.86
N ASP A 316 -3.61 11.88 -11.85
CA ASP A 316 -3.92 11.56 -13.25
C ASP A 316 -3.01 10.44 -13.80
N VAL A 317 -3.21 10.06 -15.05
CA VAL A 317 -2.42 9.00 -15.72
C VAL A 317 -0.93 9.36 -15.87
N THR A 318 -0.56 10.62 -15.72
CA THR A 318 0.83 11.08 -15.76
C THR A 318 1.51 11.04 -14.39
N GLY A 319 0.75 10.76 -13.33
CA GLY A 319 1.21 10.78 -11.93
C GLY A 319 1.10 12.16 -11.26
N LYS A 320 0.54 13.16 -11.95
CA LYS A 320 0.32 14.49 -11.37
C LYS A 320 -0.84 14.46 -10.39
N THR A 321 -0.66 15.00 -9.19
CA THR A 321 -1.71 15.08 -8.17
C THR A 321 -2.81 16.06 -8.59
N VAL A 322 -4.03 15.56 -8.71
CA VAL A 322 -5.24 16.33 -9.05
C VAL A 322 -6.01 16.73 -7.80
N TYR A 323 -6.17 15.82 -6.86
CA TYR A 323 -6.83 16.06 -5.59
C TYR A 323 -6.11 15.34 -4.45
N GLN A 324 -6.14 15.92 -3.26
CA GLN A 324 -5.65 15.28 -2.04
C GLN A 324 -6.52 15.69 -0.86
N PHE A 325 -6.60 14.82 0.12
CA PHE A 325 -7.35 15.06 1.35
C PHE A 325 -6.69 14.40 2.54
N ASP A 326 -6.90 15.04 3.70
CA ASP A 326 -6.51 14.51 5.00
C ASP A 326 -7.73 14.49 5.91
N ARG A 327 -7.95 13.38 6.60
CA ARG A 327 -9.02 13.23 7.58
C ARG A 327 -8.45 12.73 8.89
N ARG A 328 -8.86 13.35 9.97
CA ARG A 328 -8.57 12.89 11.33
C ARG A 328 -9.87 12.60 12.04
N VAL A 329 -10.07 11.37 12.43
CA VAL A 329 -11.30 10.91 13.08
C VAL A 329 -10.96 10.31 14.44
N PRO A 330 -11.11 11.10 15.53
CA PRO A 330 -10.96 10.60 16.88
C PRO A 330 -12.14 9.71 17.25
N LEU A 331 -11.85 8.61 17.91
CA LEU A 331 -12.84 7.69 18.49
C LEU A 331 -12.65 7.65 20.00
N GLU A 332 -13.72 7.95 20.72
CA GLU A 332 -13.77 7.82 22.17
C GLU A 332 -15.07 7.11 22.58
N LEU A 333 -14.95 6.02 23.29
CA LEU A 333 -16.05 5.15 23.66
C LEU A 333 -16.01 4.86 25.16
N ASP A 334 -17.19 4.85 25.78
CA ASP A 334 -17.38 4.24 27.09
C ASP A 334 -17.41 2.71 27.01
N GLY A 335 -17.39 2.04 28.16
CA GLY A 335 -17.38 0.57 28.22
C GLY A 335 -18.62 -0.09 27.60
N GLU A 336 -19.79 0.56 27.65
CA GLU A 336 -21.03 0.02 27.08
C GLU A 336 -20.98 0.07 25.54
N ARG A 337 -20.57 1.22 24.98
CA ARG A 337 -20.43 1.39 23.52
C ARG A 337 -19.33 0.50 22.95
N PHE A 338 -18.21 0.41 23.64
CA PHE A 338 -17.12 -0.49 23.26
C PHE A 338 -17.60 -1.95 23.26
N GLY A 339 -18.33 -2.40 24.29
CA GLY A 339 -18.89 -3.75 24.33
C GLY A 339 -19.79 -4.11 23.14
N LYS A 340 -20.45 -3.12 22.51
CA LYS A 340 -21.31 -3.34 21.33
C LYS A 340 -20.53 -3.51 20.02
N ILE A 341 -19.27 -3.07 19.97
CA ILE A 341 -18.48 -3.06 18.72
C ILE A 341 -17.22 -3.92 18.78
N ARG A 342 -16.74 -4.35 19.95
CA ARG A 342 -15.46 -5.03 20.12
C ARG A 342 -15.28 -6.30 19.26
N ASP A 343 -16.39 -7.01 19.01
CA ASP A 343 -16.40 -8.26 18.25
C ASP A 343 -16.83 -8.05 16.78
N ARG A 344 -16.84 -6.79 16.32
CA ARG A 344 -17.24 -6.39 14.97
C ARG A 344 -16.12 -5.62 14.30
N LEU A 345 -15.89 -5.85 13.00
CA LEU A 345 -14.94 -5.06 12.23
C LEU A 345 -15.41 -3.61 12.09
N MET A 346 -14.45 -2.71 12.00
CA MET A 346 -14.69 -1.31 11.68
C MET A 346 -14.65 -1.11 10.17
N CYS A 347 -15.63 -0.40 9.62
CA CYS A 347 -15.66 0.02 8.23
C CYS A 347 -15.51 1.55 8.16
N TYR A 348 -14.36 2.04 7.76
CA TYR A 348 -14.17 3.45 7.46
C TYR A 348 -14.72 3.77 6.09
N GLN A 349 -15.48 4.86 5.99
CA GLN A 349 -16.06 5.32 4.73
C GLN A 349 -15.74 6.81 4.51
N ASP A 350 -15.51 7.21 3.26
CA ASP A 350 -15.37 8.62 2.88
C ASP A 350 -15.91 8.85 1.47
N VAL A 351 -16.08 10.13 1.10
CA VAL A 351 -16.53 10.56 -0.20
C VAL A 351 -15.93 11.91 -0.56
N PHE A 352 -15.55 12.07 -1.82
CA PHE A 352 -15.04 13.33 -2.36
C PHE A 352 -15.52 13.55 -3.80
N PRO A 353 -15.64 14.82 -4.25
CA PRO A 353 -15.93 15.11 -5.66
C PRO A 353 -14.70 14.85 -6.51
N LEU A 354 -14.92 14.59 -7.81
CA LEU A 354 -13.86 14.50 -8.81
C LEU A 354 -14.40 14.84 -10.19
N ILE A 355 -13.62 15.55 -11.02
CA ILE A 355 -13.99 15.89 -12.39
C ILE A 355 -13.83 14.69 -13.33
N GLU A 356 -14.32 14.82 -14.59
CA GLU A 356 -14.16 13.81 -15.62
C GLU A 356 -12.69 13.52 -15.92
N GLY A 357 -12.33 12.26 -16.12
CA GLY A 357 -10.97 11.77 -16.41
C GLY A 357 -10.68 10.38 -15.85
N ASP A 358 -9.45 9.92 -16.09
CA ASP A 358 -8.93 8.65 -15.57
C ASP A 358 -7.88 8.92 -14.50
N TYR A 359 -8.01 8.27 -13.38
CA TYR A 359 -7.24 8.56 -12.18
C TYR A 359 -6.77 7.32 -11.45
N LYS A 360 -5.73 7.49 -10.65
CA LYS A 360 -5.30 6.55 -9.63
C LYS A 360 -5.58 7.15 -8.25
N LEU A 361 -6.36 6.44 -7.45
CA LEU A 361 -6.59 6.72 -6.04
C LEU A 361 -5.59 5.93 -5.20
N SER A 362 -4.93 6.61 -4.27
CA SER A 362 -4.12 5.99 -3.23
C SER A 362 -4.57 6.55 -1.89
N VAL A 363 -5.03 5.68 -0.99
CA VAL A 363 -5.48 6.05 0.36
C VAL A 363 -4.63 5.30 1.37
N LEU A 364 -4.10 6.03 2.33
CA LEU A 364 -3.40 5.50 3.49
C LEU A 364 -4.29 5.72 4.72
N TRP A 365 -4.66 4.64 5.37
CA TRP A 365 -5.40 4.62 6.63
C TRP A 365 -4.44 4.26 7.77
N LYS A 366 -4.40 5.06 8.84
CA LYS A 366 -3.48 4.89 9.98
C LYS A 366 -4.22 5.00 11.30
N ASN A 367 -3.96 4.07 12.21
CA ASN A 367 -4.30 4.19 13.62
C ASN A 367 -3.11 4.86 14.34
N THR A 368 -3.28 6.08 14.85
CA THR A 368 -2.16 6.85 15.40
C THR A 368 -1.71 6.34 16.78
N VAL A 369 -2.55 5.56 17.47
CA VAL A 369 -2.28 5.03 18.80
C VAL A 369 -1.52 3.71 18.69
N SER A 370 -2.07 2.70 18.00
CA SER A 370 -1.43 1.38 17.85
C SER A 370 -0.39 1.31 16.74
N LYS A 371 -0.23 2.40 15.96
CA LYS A 371 0.66 2.46 14.79
C LYS A 371 0.32 1.44 13.70
N GLU A 372 -0.87 0.89 13.71
CA GLU A 372 -1.39 0.05 12.63
C GLU A 372 -1.73 0.89 11.39
N PHE A 373 -1.49 0.35 10.22
CA PHE A 373 -1.89 1.01 8.97
C PHE A 373 -2.33 0.01 7.91
N THR A 374 -3.10 0.50 6.96
CA THR A 374 -3.46 -0.20 5.72
C THR A 374 -3.58 0.80 4.59
N SER A 375 -3.69 0.30 3.36
CA SER A 375 -3.78 1.14 2.17
C SER A 375 -4.78 0.60 1.16
N LEU A 376 -5.44 1.52 0.45
CA LEU A 376 -6.27 1.23 -0.71
C LEU A 376 -5.64 1.86 -1.96
N GLU A 377 -5.52 1.09 -3.03
CA GLU A 377 -5.22 1.59 -4.36
C GLU A 377 -6.28 1.15 -5.33
N ALA A 378 -6.78 2.09 -6.12
CA ALA A 378 -7.79 1.83 -7.13
C ALA A 378 -7.60 2.74 -8.33
N THR A 379 -7.99 2.26 -9.51
CA THR A 379 -8.19 3.08 -10.70
C THR A 379 -9.63 3.57 -10.74
N ILE A 380 -9.81 4.84 -11.07
CA ILE A 380 -11.12 5.49 -11.16
C ILE A 380 -11.24 6.07 -12.56
N SER A 381 -12.29 5.71 -13.28
CA SER A 381 -12.65 6.34 -14.54
C SER A 381 -13.97 7.10 -14.37
N ILE A 382 -13.96 8.38 -14.66
CA ILE A 382 -15.14 9.26 -14.62
C ILE A 382 -15.42 9.74 -16.03
N PRO A 383 -16.33 9.09 -16.74
CA PRO A 383 -16.68 9.47 -18.10
C PRO A 383 -17.40 10.83 -18.13
N PRO A 384 -17.35 11.55 -19.28
CA PRO A 384 -18.13 12.76 -19.47
C PRO A 384 -19.61 12.54 -19.16
N ALA A 385 -20.29 13.55 -18.63
CA ALA A 385 -21.71 13.45 -18.24
C ALA A 385 -22.66 13.10 -19.40
N THR A 386 -22.22 13.35 -20.64
CA THR A 386 -22.98 13.03 -21.87
C THR A 386 -22.77 11.60 -22.36
N ALA A 387 -21.76 10.88 -21.86
CA ALA A 387 -21.48 9.51 -22.28
C ALA A 387 -22.52 8.55 -21.71
N LEU A 388 -23.01 7.63 -22.55
CA LEU A 388 -23.87 6.55 -22.08
C LEU A 388 -23.05 5.60 -21.21
N THR A 389 -23.45 5.45 -19.96
CA THR A 389 -22.72 4.64 -18.97
C THR A 389 -23.67 3.84 -18.11
N LEU A 390 -23.17 2.71 -17.62
CA LEU A 390 -23.78 1.87 -16.60
C LEU A 390 -22.72 1.57 -15.54
N SER A 391 -22.98 1.97 -14.29
CA SER A 391 -22.06 1.71 -13.20
C SER A 391 -21.96 0.22 -12.86
N THR A 392 -20.84 -0.20 -12.24
CA THR A 392 -20.78 -1.51 -11.59
C THR A 392 -21.87 -1.58 -10.51
N PRO A 393 -22.63 -2.69 -10.43
CA PRO A 393 -23.64 -2.85 -9.40
C PRO A 393 -23.05 -2.79 -8.00
N LEU A 394 -23.53 -1.87 -7.18
CA LEU A 394 -23.23 -1.82 -5.75
C LEU A 394 -24.21 -2.74 -5.02
N LEU A 395 -23.66 -3.71 -4.29
CA LEU A 395 -24.45 -4.68 -3.55
C LEU A 395 -24.46 -4.33 -2.07
N ALA A 396 -25.64 -4.41 -1.44
CA ALA A 396 -25.81 -4.08 -0.04
C ALA A 396 -26.79 -5.05 0.65
N ASN A 397 -26.59 -5.25 1.93
CA ASN A 397 -27.49 -6.04 2.77
C ASN A 397 -28.60 -5.21 3.43
N ARG A 398 -28.47 -3.90 3.35
CA ARG A 398 -29.41 -2.96 3.97
C ARG A 398 -29.31 -1.58 3.34
N ILE A 399 -30.46 -0.91 3.30
CA ILE A 399 -30.53 0.52 3.00
C ILE A 399 -31.18 1.26 4.17
N VAL A 400 -30.83 2.54 4.32
CA VAL A 400 -31.47 3.44 5.29
C VAL A 400 -32.06 4.60 4.52
N ARG A 401 -33.38 4.67 4.48
CA ARG A 401 -34.13 5.79 3.89
C ARG A 401 -34.40 6.82 4.97
N ASN A 402 -33.89 8.04 4.80
CA ASN A 402 -34.02 9.10 5.79
C ASN A 402 -33.96 10.48 5.14
N THR A 403 -35.07 11.22 5.20
CA THR A 403 -35.19 12.59 4.69
C THR A 403 -34.22 13.58 5.33
N ALA A 404 -33.71 13.28 6.56
CA ALA A 404 -32.66 14.08 7.22
C ALA A 404 -31.32 14.07 6.47
N PHE A 405 -31.14 13.19 5.47
CA PHE A 405 -29.93 13.18 4.64
C PHE A 405 -30.00 14.18 3.48
N ALA A 406 -31.14 14.79 3.24
CA ALA A 406 -31.30 15.78 2.18
C ALA A 406 -30.28 16.93 2.34
N GLY A 407 -29.50 17.17 1.27
CA GLY A 407 -28.45 18.19 1.26
C GLY A 407 -27.17 17.85 2.03
N GLN A 408 -27.09 16.69 2.70
CA GLN A 408 -25.86 16.24 3.35
C GLN A 408 -25.00 15.40 2.38
N VAL A 409 -23.69 15.60 2.41
CA VAL A 409 -22.75 14.72 1.71
C VAL A 409 -22.32 13.65 2.71
N LYS A 410 -22.75 12.41 2.46
CA LYS A 410 -22.35 11.24 3.25
C LYS A 410 -21.86 10.13 2.34
N PRO A 411 -20.89 9.33 2.79
CA PRO A 411 -20.44 8.18 2.01
C PRO A 411 -21.60 7.23 1.69
N PHE A 412 -21.62 6.71 0.47
CA PHE A 412 -22.61 5.76 -0.01
C PHE A 412 -24.08 6.22 0.16
N THR A 413 -24.30 7.53 0.07
CA THR A 413 -25.65 8.11 0.11
C THR A 413 -26.01 8.70 -1.24
N VAL A 414 -27.15 8.29 -1.76
CA VAL A 414 -27.73 8.74 -3.03
C VAL A 414 -29.10 9.32 -2.76
N GLY A 415 -29.25 10.62 -2.93
CA GLY A 415 -30.46 11.33 -2.50
C GLY A 415 -30.68 11.20 -0.98
N GLU A 416 -31.80 10.62 -0.59
CA GLU A 416 -32.20 10.39 0.80
C GLU A 416 -31.91 8.95 1.27
N THR A 417 -31.24 8.15 0.44
CA THR A 417 -30.98 6.73 0.72
C THR A 417 -29.51 6.49 0.94
N GLN A 418 -29.15 5.99 2.10
CA GLN A 418 -27.82 5.46 2.40
C GLN A 418 -27.78 3.96 2.11
N ILE A 419 -26.80 3.53 1.33
CA ILE A 419 -26.57 2.15 0.94
C ILE A 419 -25.48 1.59 1.88
N VAL A 420 -25.83 0.57 2.66
CA VAL A 420 -24.88 -0.08 3.58
C VAL A 420 -24.21 -1.23 2.83
N ALA A 421 -23.15 -0.89 2.09
CA ALA A 421 -22.37 -1.84 1.32
C ALA A 421 -21.35 -2.59 2.18
N SER A 422 -21.04 -3.84 1.77
CA SER A 422 -19.93 -4.62 2.31
C SER A 422 -18.87 -4.81 1.20
N PRO A 423 -17.58 -4.66 1.48
CA PRO A 423 -16.56 -4.88 0.46
C PRO A 423 -16.46 -6.34 0.01
N ARG A 424 -16.92 -7.27 0.84
CA ARG A 424 -16.88 -8.70 0.56
C ARG A 424 -18.07 -9.23 -0.22
N ASN A 425 -19.16 -8.45 -0.32
CA ASN A 425 -20.42 -8.87 -0.94
C ASN A 425 -20.89 -10.24 -0.40
N ASP A 426 -20.82 -10.44 0.93
CA ASP A 426 -21.24 -11.63 1.63
C ASP A 426 -22.64 -11.47 2.23
N PHE A 427 -23.48 -12.45 2.04
CA PHE A 427 -24.88 -12.45 2.48
C PHE A 427 -25.25 -13.77 3.16
N THR A 428 -26.35 -13.76 3.86
CA THR A 428 -27.04 -14.97 4.37
C THR A 428 -28.34 -15.18 3.62
N VAL A 429 -28.93 -16.36 3.74
CA VAL A 429 -30.26 -16.66 3.19
C VAL A 429 -31.38 -15.80 3.82
N GLN A 430 -31.15 -15.19 4.97
CA GLN A 430 -32.10 -14.32 5.65
C GLN A 430 -32.00 -12.85 5.18
N ASP A 431 -30.95 -12.49 4.46
CA ASP A 431 -30.78 -11.14 3.96
C ASP A 431 -31.64 -10.87 2.73
N THR A 432 -31.91 -9.60 2.51
CA THR A 432 -32.39 -9.08 1.21
C THR A 432 -31.22 -8.40 0.53
N LEU A 433 -30.84 -8.89 -0.65
CA LEU A 433 -29.82 -8.27 -1.48
C LEU A 433 -30.42 -7.00 -2.09
N THR A 434 -29.86 -5.85 -1.78
CA THR A 434 -30.12 -4.60 -2.48
C THR A 434 -29.07 -4.40 -3.55
N LEU A 435 -29.50 -4.28 -4.80
CA LEU A 435 -28.68 -3.94 -5.95
C LEU A 435 -28.93 -2.48 -6.33
N PHE A 436 -27.88 -1.68 -6.34
CA PHE A 436 -27.91 -0.31 -6.83
C PHE A 436 -27.03 -0.17 -8.06
N CYS A 437 -27.51 0.51 -9.10
CA CYS A 437 -26.70 0.94 -10.23
C CYS A 437 -27.13 2.32 -10.72
N GLU A 438 -26.22 3.01 -11.38
CA GLU A 438 -26.43 4.33 -11.95
C GLU A 438 -26.19 4.31 -13.46
N LEU A 439 -27.08 4.99 -14.18
CA LEU A 439 -27.01 5.22 -15.62
C LEU A 439 -26.58 6.67 -15.87
N GLY A 440 -25.70 6.87 -16.83
CA GLY A 440 -25.34 8.20 -17.34
C GLY A 440 -25.66 8.37 -18.79
N GLY A 441 -25.78 9.62 -19.26
CA GLY A 441 -25.93 9.97 -20.67
C GLY A 441 -27.16 9.40 -21.39
N LEU A 442 -28.27 9.14 -20.68
CA LEU A 442 -29.47 8.62 -21.28
C LEU A 442 -30.09 9.63 -22.25
N THR A 443 -30.26 9.23 -23.51
CA THR A 443 -31.00 10.01 -24.52
C THR A 443 -32.50 10.03 -24.21
N SER A 444 -33.22 10.98 -24.79
CA SER A 444 -34.71 11.05 -24.67
C SER A 444 -35.35 9.76 -25.17
N GLU A 445 -34.83 9.16 -26.23
CA GLU A 445 -35.32 7.90 -26.79
C GLU A 445 -35.15 6.74 -25.81
N LEU A 446 -33.94 6.59 -25.20
CA LEU A 446 -33.72 5.57 -24.20
C LEU A 446 -34.57 5.75 -22.94
N LYS A 447 -34.79 6.98 -22.49
CA LYS A 447 -35.71 7.26 -21.37
C LYS A 447 -37.15 6.84 -21.68
N ALA A 448 -37.57 6.95 -22.93
CA ALA A 448 -38.92 6.61 -23.34
C ALA A 448 -39.12 5.09 -23.58
N ASN A 449 -38.16 4.44 -24.21
CA ASN A 449 -38.32 3.09 -24.74
C ASN A 449 -37.31 2.06 -24.15
N GLY A 450 -36.30 2.51 -23.42
CA GLY A 450 -35.28 1.64 -22.84
C GLY A 450 -35.76 0.86 -21.63
N SER A 451 -35.05 -0.21 -21.29
CA SER A 451 -35.28 -1.02 -20.10
C SER A 451 -34.03 -1.57 -19.53
N LEU A 452 -34.02 -1.79 -18.21
CA LEU A 452 -32.95 -2.52 -17.49
C LEU A 452 -33.47 -3.91 -17.14
N VAL A 453 -32.63 -4.92 -17.44
CA VAL A 453 -32.80 -6.30 -16.98
C VAL A 453 -31.79 -6.59 -15.89
N LEU A 454 -32.30 -6.89 -14.71
CA LEU A 454 -31.48 -7.26 -13.53
C LEU A 454 -31.68 -8.74 -13.28
N THR A 455 -30.60 -9.51 -13.21
CA THR A 455 -30.65 -10.95 -13.00
C THR A 455 -29.65 -11.40 -11.94
N LEU A 456 -30.05 -12.40 -11.15
CA LEU A 456 -29.14 -13.17 -10.33
C LEU A 456 -28.86 -14.49 -11.02
N VAL A 457 -27.58 -14.83 -11.18
CA VAL A 457 -27.12 -16.01 -11.94
C VAL A 457 -26.31 -16.90 -11.02
N ARG A 458 -26.58 -18.21 -11.08
CA ARG A 458 -25.81 -19.25 -10.41
C ARG A 458 -25.50 -20.35 -11.43
N ASN A 459 -24.22 -20.74 -11.55
CA ASN A 459 -23.81 -21.81 -12.49
C ASN A 459 -24.35 -21.60 -13.92
N ASN A 460 -24.31 -20.38 -14.45
CA ASN A 460 -24.85 -19.95 -15.74
C ASN A 460 -26.38 -20.07 -15.88
N GLN A 461 -27.11 -20.29 -14.78
CA GLN A 461 -28.58 -20.30 -14.78
C GLN A 461 -29.11 -19.07 -14.07
N VAL A 462 -30.12 -18.41 -14.67
CA VAL A 462 -30.84 -17.30 -14.04
C VAL A 462 -31.74 -17.88 -12.97
N VAL A 463 -31.54 -17.43 -11.72
CA VAL A 463 -32.33 -17.87 -10.55
C VAL A 463 -33.33 -16.81 -10.06
N ALA A 464 -33.08 -15.55 -10.40
CA ALA A 464 -34.02 -14.45 -10.19
C ALA A 464 -33.82 -13.41 -11.29
N ALA A 465 -34.91 -12.76 -11.69
CA ALA A 465 -34.87 -11.71 -12.72
C ALA A 465 -35.95 -10.66 -12.49
N THR A 466 -35.61 -9.42 -12.76
CA THR A 466 -36.53 -8.28 -12.77
C THR A 466 -36.23 -7.42 -14.00
N THR A 467 -37.28 -6.91 -14.66
CA THR A 467 -37.14 -5.95 -15.76
C THR A 467 -37.80 -4.63 -15.36
N LYS A 468 -37.06 -3.54 -15.48
CA LYS A 468 -37.52 -2.19 -15.20
C LYS A 468 -37.53 -1.37 -16.48
N ALA A 469 -38.69 -0.88 -16.88
CA ALA A 469 -38.76 0.12 -17.93
C ALA A 469 -38.20 1.46 -17.41
N LEU A 470 -37.48 2.19 -18.24
CA LEU A 470 -36.96 3.52 -17.90
C LEU A 470 -38.06 4.56 -17.98
N THR A 471 -39.08 4.33 -18.80
CA THR A 471 -40.25 5.22 -18.92
C THR A 471 -41.06 5.22 -17.63
N GLY A 472 -41.46 6.42 -17.19
CA GLY A 472 -42.26 6.60 -15.97
C GLY A 472 -41.49 6.35 -14.66
N ALA A 473 -40.21 6.01 -14.70
CA ALA A 473 -39.37 5.89 -13.50
C ALA A 473 -39.20 7.27 -12.84
N PRO A 474 -39.35 7.38 -11.50
CA PRO A 474 -39.14 8.66 -10.78
C PRO A 474 -37.72 9.21 -10.99
N ASP A 475 -36.74 8.33 -11.04
CA ASP A 475 -35.36 8.64 -11.41
C ASP A 475 -34.82 7.53 -12.33
N PRO A 476 -34.87 7.74 -13.66
CA PRO A 476 -34.44 6.72 -14.62
C PRO A 476 -32.90 6.52 -14.60
N MET A 477 -32.17 7.43 -13.98
CA MET A 477 -30.70 7.34 -13.89
C MET A 477 -30.22 6.49 -12.70
N ARG A 478 -31.10 6.27 -11.70
CA ARG A 478 -30.73 5.55 -10.48
C ARG A 478 -31.70 4.41 -10.24
N VAL A 479 -31.18 3.20 -10.29
CA VAL A 479 -31.99 2.00 -10.14
C VAL A 479 -31.58 1.27 -8.87
N LEU A 480 -32.56 1.04 -8.03
CA LEU A 480 -32.42 0.25 -6.81
C LEU A 480 -33.44 -0.89 -6.90
N GLU A 481 -32.96 -2.12 -6.69
CA GLU A 481 -33.75 -3.34 -6.68
C GLU A 481 -33.42 -4.20 -5.49
N GLU A 482 -34.42 -4.83 -4.91
CA GLU A 482 -34.29 -5.69 -3.74
C GLU A 482 -34.67 -7.13 -4.10
N PHE A 483 -33.76 -8.08 -3.86
CA PHE A 483 -33.96 -9.51 -4.08
C PHE A 483 -33.92 -10.25 -2.74
N PRO A 484 -35.05 -10.84 -2.28
CA PRO A 484 -35.04 -11.75 -1.14
C PRO A 484 -34.18 -12.97 -1.42
N LEU A 485 -33.26 -13.32 -0.53
CA LEU A 485 -32.35 -14.46 -0.73
C LEU A 485 -32.84 -15.75 -0.09
N SER A 486 -34.00 -15.74 0.58
CA SER A 486 -34.54 -16.87 1.34
C SER A 486 -34.78 -18.16 0.53
N ASN A 487 -34.97 -18.02 -0.77
CA ASN A 487 -35.20 -19.16 -1.68
C ASN A 487 -33.94 -19.58 -2.45
N LEU A 488 -32.80 -18.96 -2.16
CA LEU A 488 -31.54 -19.28 -2.83
C LEU A 488 -30.66 -20.13 -1.92
N ALA A 489 -29.98 -21.11 -2.50
CA ALA A 489 -29.06 -21.96 -1.74
C ALA A 489 -27.73 -21.22 -1.48
N PRO A 490 -27.04 -21.52 -0.38
CA PRO A 490 -25.66 -21.02 -0.16
C PRO A 490 -24.74 -21.42 -1.30
N ASP A 491 -24.15 -20.43 -1.97
CA ASP A 491 -23.25 -20.60 -3.13
C ASP A 491 -22.71 -19.23 -3.60
N TYR A 492 -21.89 -19.25 -4.66
CA TYR A 492 -21.46 -18.08 -5.40
C TYR A 492 -22.48 -17.68 -6.47
N TYR A 493 -22.76 -16.41 -6.57
CA TYR A 493 -23.71 -15.81 -7.49
C TYR A 493 -23.10 -14.61 -8.22
N THR A 494 -23.69 -14.27 -9.36
CA THR A 494 -23.41 -13.02 -10.07
C THR A 494 -24.70 -12.24 -10.25
N ALA A 495 -24.70 -11.00 -9.84
CA ALA A 495 -25.74 -10.02 -10.15
C ALA A 495 -25.37 -9.31 -11.46
N ASN A 496 -26.18 -9.51 -12.51
CA ASN A 496 -25.97 -8.85 -13.80
C ASN A 496 -27.03 -7.78 -14.02
N VAL A 497 -26.61 -6.67 -14.63
CA VAL A 497 -27.46 -5.58 -15.07
C VAL A 497 -27.21 -5.34 -16.54
N VAL A 498 -28.26 -5.35 -17.35
CA VAL A 498 -28.19 -5.16 -18.81
C VAL A 498 -29.13 -4.02 -19.20
N LEU A 499 -28.61 -3.00 -19.89
CA LEU A 499 -29.39 -1.94 -20.51
C LEU A 499 -29.77 -2.34 -21.91
N LEU A 500 -31.07 -2.36 -22.18
CA LEU A 500 -31.64 -2.64 -23.48
C LEU A 500 -32.27 -1.38 -24.08
N ASP A 501 -32.17 -1.23 -25.38
CA ASP A 501 -32.91 -0.24 -26.16
C ASP A 501 -34.39 -0.62 -26.35
N GLY A 502 -35.16 0.19 -27.11
CA GLY A 502 -36.55 -0.07 -27.46
C GLY A 502 -36.76 -1.31 -28.34
N ALA A 503 -35.75 -1.75 -29.10
CA ALA A 503 -35.75 -2.96 -29.90
C ALA A 503 -35.29 -4.22 -29.13
N LYS A 504 -34.99 -4.06 -27.80
CA LYS A 504 -34.46 -5.11 -26.92
C LYS A 504 -33.01 -5.53 -27.26
N THR A 505 -32.27 -4.66 -27.93
CA THR A 505 -30.81 -4.87 -28.16
C THR A 505 -30.03 -4.46 -26.93
N GLU A 506 -29.06 -5.25 -26.56
CA GLU A 506 -28.14 -4.93 -25.47
C GLU A 506 -27.21 -3.75 -25.86
N LEU A 507 -27.22 -2.70 -25.06
CA LEU A 507 -26.35 -1.53 -25.23
C LEU A 507 -25.18 -1.58 -24.27
N LEU A 508 -25.42 -1.89 -23.02
CA LEU A 508 -24.41 -2.00 -21.97
C LEU A 508 -24.78 -3.13 -21.02
N SER A 509 -23.76 -3.77 -20.48
CA SER A 509 -23.91 -4.72 -19.37
C SER A 509 -22.85 -4.50 -18.30
N SER A 510 -23.21 -4.80 -17.06
CA SER A 510 -22.34 -4.73 -15.91
C SER A 510 -22.69 -5.82 -14.89
N LYS A 511 -21.71 -6.27 -14.10
CA LYS A 511 -21.91 -7.38 -13.18
C LYS A 511 -21.12 -7.21 -11.89
N ALA A 512 -21.63 -7.79 -10.80
CA ALA A 512 -20.94 -7.93 -9.52
C ALA A 512 -21.15 -9.34 -8.97
N SER A 513 -20.11 -9.92 -8.42
CA SER A 513 -20.20 -11.24 -7.77
C SER A 513 -20.50 -11.09 -6.29
N PHE A 514 -21.23 -12.07 -5.73
CA PHE A 514 -21.53 -12.15 -4.31
C PHE A 514 -21.62 -13.61 -3.86
N TYR A 515 -21.58 -13.80 -2.54
CA TYR A 515 -21.62 -15.12 -1.92
C TYR A 515 -22.76 -15.19 -0.89
N ILE A 516 -23.55 -16.26 -0.93
CA ILE A 516 -24.52 -16.57 0.10
C ILE A 516 -23.90 -17.62 1.02
N SER A 517 -23.68 -17.24 2.28
CA SER A 517 -23.05 -18.07 3.32
C SER A 517 -23.99 -19.15 3.85
N LEU A 518 -23.40 -20.28 4.29
CA LEU A 518 -24.09 -21.30 5.11
C LEU A 518 -24.42 -20.81 6.52
N GLN A 519 -23.79 -19.75 6.99
CA GLN A 519 -24.04 -19.20 8.30
C GLN A 519 -25.43 -18.53 8.37
N THR A 520 -26.09 -18.65 9.50
CA THR A 520 -27.40 -18.05 9.74
C THR A 520 -27.33 -16.54 9.97
N ALA A 521 -26.18 -16.04 10.42
CA ALA A 521 -25.90 -14.62 10.60
C ALA A 521 -24.44 -14.33 10.33
N LEU A 522 -24.16 -13.20 9.71
CA LEU A 522 -22.80 -12.68 9.51
C LEU A 522 -22.58 -11.47 10.42
N PRO A 523 -21.42 -11.35 11.06
CA PRO A 523 -21.07 -10.15 11.82
C PRO A 523 -20.97 -8.98 10.85
N ARG A 524 -21.83 -7.96 11.04
CA ARG A 524 -21.83 -6.75 10.19
C ARG A 524 -20.94 -5.69 10.82
N SER A 525 -20.09 -5.09 10.01
CA SER A 525 -19.19 -4.03 10.44
C SER A 525 -19.97 -2.81 10.94
N TRP A 526 -19.39 -2.08 11.88
CA TRP A 526 -19.89 -0.75 12.24
C TRP A 526 -19.19 0.32 11.39
N ILE A 527 -19.91 1.39 11.04
CA ILE A 527 -19.48 2.39 10.10
C ILE A 527 -18.94 3.61 10.84
N MET A 528 -17.80 4.12 10.37
CA MET A 528 -17.15 5.34 10.80
C MET A 528 -16.81 6.21 9.59
N TYR A 529 -17.05 7.52 9.67
CA TYR A 529 -16.69 8.48 8.63
C TYR A 529 -16.40 9.85 9.25
N ALA A 530 -15.59 10.67 8.56
CA ALA A 530 -15.37 12.04 8.93
C ALA A 530 -16.61 12.90 8.61
N PRO A 531 -16.99 13.85 9.47
CA PRO A 531 -18.03 14.82 9.13
C PRO A 531 -17.66 15.61 7.87
N LEU A 532 -18.58 15.73 6.93
CA LEU A 532 -18.41 16.48 5.69
C LEU A 532 -19.36 17.68 5.65
N PRO A 533 -18.95 18.80 5.02
CA PRO A 533 -19.82 19.95 4.83
C PRO A 533 -21.08 19.61 4.03
N PRO A 534 -22.16 20.41 4.13
CA PRO A 534 -23.33 20.27 3.28
C PRO A 534 -22.97 20.36 1.80
N SER A 535 -23.78 19.73 0.93
CA SER A 535 -23.56 19.72 -0.54
C SER A 535 -23.56 21.12 -1.18
N THR A 536 -24.14 22.10 -0.50
CA THR A 536 -24.20 23.52 -0.91
C THR A 536 -22.95 24.30 -0.50
N ASP A 537 -22.03 23.73 0.25
CA ASP A 537 -20.83 24.43 0.73
C ASP A 537 -19.93 24.86 -0.45
N PRO A 538 -19.43 26.11 -0.47
CA PRO A 538 -18.52 26.61 -1.49
C PRO A 538 -17.23 25.78 -1.63
N LEU A 539 -16.85 25.00 -0.63
CA LEU A 539 -15.70 24.08 -0.66
C LEU A 539 -15.75 23.17 -1.88
N TYR A 540 -16.92 22.60 -2.21
CA TYR A 540 -17.04 21.67 -3.35
C TYR A 540 -16.87 22.39 -4.70
N VAL A 541 -17.20 23.67 -4.78
CA VAL A 541 -16.94 24.51 -5.95
C VAL A 541 -15.44 24.79 -6.08
N ASN A 542 -14.80 25.13 -4.96
CA ASN A 542 -13.34 25.39 -4.91
C ASN A 542 -12.56 24.12 -5.29
N ILE A 543 -12.89 22.96 -4.72
CA ILE A 543 -12.24 21.68 -5.05
C ILE A 543 -12.28 21.44 -6.56
N ARG A 544 -13.44 21.55 -7.21
CA ARG A 544 -13.57 21.37 -8.67
C ARG A 544 -12.74 22.39 -9.45
N GLY A 545 -12.72 23.64 -9.00
CA GLY A 545 -11.86 24.68 -9.58
C GLY A 545 -10.39 24.29 -9.54
N MET A 546 -9.92 23.80 -8.39
CA MET A 546 -8.54 23.35 -8.22
C MET A 546 -8.22 22.08 -9.00
N GLU A 547 -9.16 21.15 -9.15
CA GLU A 547 -8.98 19.97 -10.00
C GLU A 547 -8.78 20.38 -11.47
N TYR A 548 -9.62 21.26 -12.01
CA TYR A 548 -9.42 21.83 -13.35
C TYR A 548 -8.11 22.59 -13.49
N TYR A 549 -7.74 23.37 -12.48
CA TYR A 549 -6.46 24.06 -12.46
C TYR A 549 -5.27 23.09 -12.54
N ARG A 550 -5.28 22.07 -11.69
CA ARG A 550 -4.20 21.07 -11.63
C ARG A 550 -4.12 20.21 -12.89
N THR A 551 -5.23 19.98 -13.57
CA THR A 551 -5.25 19.30 -14.89
C THR A 551 -4.93 20.23 -16.06
N GLY A 552 -4.60 21.51 -15.81
CA GLY A 552 -4.24 22.50 -16.84
C GLY A 552 -5.42 23.17 -17.53
N ASN A 553 -6.67 22.90 -17.11
CA ASN A 553 -7.84 23.53 -17.68
C ASN A 553 -8.19 24.85 -16.96
N THR A 554 -7.33 25.85 -17.12
CA THR A 554 -7.48 27.17 -16.47
C THR A 554 -8.77 27.88 -16.87
N ALA A 555 -9.27 27.66 -18.09
CA ALA A 555 -10.52 28.26 -18.55
C ALA A 555 -11.74 27.78 -17.76
N ARG A 556 -11.79 26.50 -17.36
CA ARG A 556 -12.83 25.96 -16.49
C ARG A 556 -12.56 26.22 -15.00
N ALA A 557 -11.29 26.31 -14.61
CA ALA A 557 -10.89 26.56 -13.23
C ALA A 557 -11.32 27.96 -12.74
N ARG A 558 -11.03 29.00 -13.53
CA ARG A 558 -11.22 30.39 -13.15
C ARG A 558 -12.65 30.71 -12.64
N PRO A 559 -13.73 30.48 -13.41
CA PRO A 559 -15.07 30.84 -12.96
C PRO A 559 -15.50 30.10 -11.69
N LEU A 560 -14.99 28.88 -11.45
CA LEU A 560 -15.28 28.12 -10.24
C LEU A 560 -14.56 28.69 -9.02
N LEU A 561 -13.27 29.02 -9.12
CA LEU A 561 -12.52 29.62 -8.02
C LEU A 561 -13.05 31.03 -7.68
N GLU A 562 -13.38 31.84 -8.68
CA GLU A 562 -14.03 33.14 -8.47
C GLU A 562 -15.39 33.00 -7.77
N GLU A 563 -16.20 32.00 -8.18
CA GLU A 563 -17.48 31.70 -7.55
C GLU A 563 -17.31 31.26 -6.07
N ALA A 564 -16.34 30.40 -5.79
CA ALA A 564 -16.03 29.97 -4.42
C ALA A 564 -15.65 31.17 -3.53
N CYS A 565 -14.76 32.05 -4.01
CA CYS A 565 -14.38 33.28 -3.30
C CYS A 565 -15.57 34.23 -3.13
N ARG A 566 -16.44 34.41 -4.16
CA ARG A 566 -17.62 35.25 -4.09
C ARG A 566 -18.63 34.75 -3.05
N ARG A 567 -18.80 33.42 -2.92
CA ARG A 567 -19.70 32.80 -1.94
C ARG A 567 -19.11 32.78 -0.53
N SER A 568 -17.79 32.85 -0.40
CA SER A 568 -17.07 32.85 0.89
C SER A 568 -15.94 33.89 0.90
N PRO A 569 -16.26 35.19 0.88
CA PRO A 569 -15.28 36.27 0.67
C PRO A 569 -14.25 36.39 1.80
N GLY A 570 -14.48 35.72 2.93
CA GLY A 570 -13.56 35.69 4.07
C GLY A 570 -12.62 34.51 4.11
N SER A 571 -12.70 33.57 3.14
CA SER A 571 -11.93 32.33 3.14
C SER A 571 -10.51 32.56 2.60
N VAL A 572 -9.52 32.52 3.50
CA VAL A 572 -8.11 32.58 3.12
C VAL A 572 -7.73 31.44 2.17
N PRO A 573 -8.11 30.17 2.41
CA PRO A 573 -7.78 29.08 1.48
C PRO A 573 -8.30 29.31 0.06
N PHE A 574 -9.54 29.76 -0.11
CA PHE A 574 -10.11 29.98 -1.45
C PHE A 574 -9.42 31.13 -2.17
N ALA A 575 -9.13 32.20 -1.45
CA ALA A 575 -8.40 33.35 -2.01
C ALA A 575 -6.96 32.96 -2.42
N LEU A 576 -6.28 32.13 -1.67
CA LEU A 576 -4.96 31.58 -2.04
C LEU A 576 -5.04 30.72 -3.30
N ASP A 577 -6.04 29.84 -3.41
CA ASP A 577 -6.23 28.99 -4.58
C ASP A 577 -6.50 29.81 -5.84
N LEU A 578 -7.36 30.85 -5.73
CA LEU A 578 -7.58 31.80 -6.83
C LEU A 578 -6.32 32.60 -7.17
N SER A 579 -5.55 33.03 -6.17
CA SER A 579 -4.31 33.79 -6.38
C SER A 579 -3.27 32.99 -7.15
N ARG A 580 -3.12 31.68 -6.87
CA ARG A 580 -2.25 30.78 -7.65
C ARG A 580 -2.61 30.73 -9.13
N LEU A 581 -3.91 30.64 -9.42
CA LEU A 581 -4.36 30.64 -10.81
C LEU A 581 -4.11 32.00 -11.48
N LEU A 582 -4.38 33.11 -10.80
CA LEU A 582 -4.25 34.45 -11.37
C LEU A 582 -2.79 34.81 -11.66
N ILE A 583 -1.84 34.37 -10.83
CA ILE A 583 -0.40 34.49 -11.11
C ILE A 583 -0.03 33.74 -12.40
N GLU A 584 -0.47 32.50 -12.55
CA GLU A 584 -0.19 31.72 -13.75
C GLU A 584 -0.78 32.35 -15.02
N LEU A 585 -1.96 32.94 -14.90
CA LEU A 585 -2.61 33.68 -15.97
C LEU A 585 -2.02 35.09 -16.18
N LYS A 586 -1.12 35.54 -15.32
CA LYS A 586 -0.54 36.89 -15.32
C LYS A 586 -1.59 38.00 -15.20
N ASP A 587 -2.71 37.71 -14.57
CA ASP A 587 -3.79 38.65 -14.29
C ASP A 587 -3.53 39.36 -12.94
N TYR A 588 -2.53 40.21 -12.94
CA TYR A 588 -2.03 40.90 -11.74
C TYR A 588 -3.09 41.82 -11.13
N GLU A 589 -3.92 42.46 -11.96
CA GLU A 589 -4.99 43.37 -11.47
C GLU A 589 -6.03 42.58 -10.64
N SER A 590 -6.48 41.45 -11.16
CA SER A 590 -7.43 40.61 -10.43
C SER A 590 -6.78 39.99 -9.20
N LEU A 591 -5.51 39.63 -9.25
CA LEU A 591 -4.75 39.11 -8.13
C LEU A 591 -4.69 40.15 -6.96
N GLU A 592 -4.29 41.38 -7.25
CA GLU A 592 -4.21 42.42 -6.24
C GLU A 592 -5.58 42.72 -5.62
N ARG A 593 -6.63 42.73 -6.42
CA ARG A 593 -8.00 42.90 -5.94
C ARG A 593 -8.41 41.83 -4.94
N VAL A 594 -7.93 40.62 -5.12
CA VAL A 594 -8.21 39.47 -4.23
C VAL A 594 -7.27 39.51 -3.02
N ALA A 595 -5.95 39.64 -3.23
CA ALA A 595 -4.93 39.41 -2.22
C ALA A 595 -4.70 40.58 -1.25
N VAL A 596 -4.79 41.84 -1.73
CA VAL A 596 -4.50 43.04 -0.91
C VAL A 596 -5.39 43.13 0.35
N PRO A 597 -6.72 42.90 0.28
CA PRO A 597 -7.55 42.95 1.49
C PRO A 597 -7.15 41.92 2.55
N PHE A 598 -6.73 40.71 2.14
CA PHE A 598 -6.26 39.69 3.08
C PHE A 598 -4.92 40.06 3.71
N TYR A 599 -4.02 40.62 2.92
CA TYR A 599 -2.70 41.02 3.38
C TYR A 599 -2.80 42.23 4.35
N GLN A 600 -3.53 43.28 3.99
CA GLN A 600 -3.62 44.50 4.75
C GLN A 600 -4.53 44.38 5.97
N ASP A 601 -5.79 43.97 5.77
CA ASP A 601 -6.81 43.97 6.80
C ASP A 601 -6.70 42.78 7.75
N LYS A 602 -6.38 41.60 7.21
CA LYS A 602 -6.33 40.36 7.99
C LYS A 602 -4.91 39.93 8.37
N LYS A 603 -3.88 40.65 7.90
CA LYS A 603 -2.47 40.33 8.11
C LYS A 603 -2.13 38.89 7.73
N SER A 604 -2.73 38.39 6.63
CA SER A 604 -2.47 37.08 6.08
C SER A 604 -1.26 37.16 5.16
N TYR A 605 -0.06 37.01 5.75
CA TYR A 605 1.21 37.16 5.04
C TYR A 605 1.48 36.05 4.01
N GLU A 606 0.63 35.02 3.96
CA GLU A 606 0.61 34.00 2.89
C GLU A 606 0.45 34.63 1.49
N PHE A 607 -0.17 35.80 1.39
CA PHE A 607 -0.35 36.53 0.14
C PHE A 607 0.86 37.37 -0.26
N ALA A 608 1.83 37.57 0.64
CA ALA A 608 2.96 38.46 0.39
C ALA A 608 3.84 37.96 -0.79
N GLU A 609 4.01 36.66 -0.98
CA GLU A 609 4.76 36.13 -2.12
C GLU A 609 4.06 36.44 -3.45
N PHE A 610 2.73 36.26 -3.54
CA PHE A 610 1.95 36.58 -4.73
C PHE A 610 1.93 38.07 -5.04
N LEU A 611 1.80 38.93 -4.03
CA LEU A 611 1.86 40.38 -4.19
C LEU A 611 3.24 40.86 -4.58
N GLY A 612 4.31 40.24 -4.04
CA GLY A 612 5.67 40.47 -4.45
C GLY A 612 5.92 40.14 -5.92
N GLU A 613 5.43 39.02 -6.38
CA GLU A 613 5.54 38.57 -7.79
C GLU A 613 4.76 39.53 -8.72
N SER A 614 3.54 39.92 -8.32
CA SER A 614 2.74 40.90 -9.06
C SER A 614 3.46 42.26 -9.19
N ALA A 615 3.91 42.79 -8.06
CA ALA A 615 4.60 44.09 -8.02
C ALA A 615 5.93 44.03 -8.84
N GLN A 616 6.66 42.93 -8.78
CA GLN A 616 7.87 42.72 -9.58
C GLN A 616 7.56 42.69 -11.08
N ALA A 617 6.54 41.96 -11.49
CA ALA A 617 6.12 41.87 -12.87
C ALA A 617 5.63 43.21 -13.44
N LEU A 618 5.01 44.03 -12.60
CA LEU A 618 4.54 45.35 -12.96
C LEU A 618 5.62 46.43 -12.83
N GLY A 619 6.88 46.05 -12.52
CA GLY A 619 8.02 46.98 -12.39
C GLY A 619 8.04 47.81 -11.10
N ARG A 620 7.18 47.51 -10.14
CA ARG A 620 7.11 48.17 -8.82
C ARG A 620 8.09 47.51 -7.84
N TYR A 621 9.40 47.54 -8.20
CA TYR A 621 10.44 46.79 -7.50
C TYR A 621 10.59 47.11 -5.99
N PRO A 622 10.53 48.39 -5.55
CA PRO A 622 10.59 48.71 -4.12
C PRO A 622 9.45 48.10 -3.30
N GLU A 623 8.25 48.06 -3.88
CA GLU A 623 7.07 47.48 -3.26
C GLU A 623 7.21 45.95 -3.22
N ALA A 624 7.67 45.32 -4.32
CA ALA A 624 7.95 43.89 -4.37
C ALA A 624 8.95 43.46 -3.29
N ILE A 625 10.03 44.20 -3.08
CA ILE A 625 11.01 43.93 -2.04
C ILE A 625 10.35 43.98 -0.66
N GLY A 626 9.42 44.94 -0.41
CA GLY A 626 8.65 45.02 0.83
C GLY A 626 7.85 43.76 1.08
N TYR A 627 7.03 43.32 0.13
CA TYR A 627 6.22 42.12 0.24
C TYR A 627 7.08 40.87 0.46
N TYR A 628 8.15 40.70 -0.32
CA TYR A 628 9.04 39.57 -0.15
C TYR A 628 9.76 39.53 1.21
N LYS A 629 10.14 40.69 1.77
CA LYS A 629 10.72 40.75 3.10
C LYS A 629 9.71 40.36 4.18
N ASP A 630 8.46 40.80 4.05
CA ASP A 630 7.40 40.37 4.96
C ASP A 630 7.18 38.86 4.89
N TYR A 631 7.15 38.27 3.68
CA TYR A 631 7.09 36.82 3.52
C TYR A 631 8.22 36.11 4.27
N LEU A 632 9.48 36.52 4.05
CA LEU A 632 10.64 35.94 4.73
C LEU A 632 10.61 36.13 6.26
N THR A 633 10.03 37.21 6.74
CA THR A 633 9.90 37.49 8.17
C THR A 633 8.94 36.51 8.85
N TYR A 634 7.85 36.16 8.20
CA TYR A 634 6.80 35.33 8.78
C TYR A 634 6.97 33.80 8.47
N PHE A 635 7.52 33.46 7.31
CA PHE A 635 7.64 32.08 6.87
C PHE A 635 9.07 31.54 6.84
N GLY A 636 10.04 32.42 7.15
CA GLY A 636 11.45 32.03 7.13
C GLY A 636 12.07 32.09 5.74
N THR A 637 13.25 31.52 5.62
CA THR A 637 14.07 31.65 4.42
C THR A 637 13.52 30.80 3.26
N ASN A 638 13.28 31.45 2.12
CA ASN A 638 12.88 30.84 0.85
C ASN A 638 13.86 31.27 -0.24
N ILE A 639 14.48 30.29 -0.91
CA ILE A 639 15.51 30.51 -1.94
C ILE A 639 14.97 31.31 -3.13
N ASN A 640 13.76 30.98 -3.60
CA ASN A 640 13.15 31.66 -4.74
C ASN A 640 12.84 33.13 -4.40
N VAL A 641 12.32 33.37 -3.21
CA VAL A 641 12.03 34.74 -2.73
C VAL A 641 13.32 35.54 -2.58
N LEU A 642 14.40 34.93 -2.05
CA LEU A 642 15.71 35.60 -1.97
C LEU A 642 16.22 35.98 -3.38
N ASN A 643 16.09 35.07 -4.35
CA ASN A 643 16.51 35.34 -5.72
C ASN A 643 15.70 36.48 -6.34
N SER A 644 14.37 36.50 -6.10
CA SER A 644 13.48 37.58 -6.57
C SER A 644 13.81 38.92 -5.94
N ILE A 645 14.14 38.96 -4.65
CA ILE A 645 14.60 40.19 -3.97
C ILE A 645 15.90 40.68 -4.64
N GLY A 646 16.85 39.80 -4.90
CA GLY A 646 18.10 40.16 -5.56
C GLY A 646 17.87 40.71 -6.98
N ASP A 647 16.99 40.08 -7.76
CA ASP A 647 16.62 40.56 -9.09
C ASP A 647 15.95 41.97 -8.99
N CYS A 648 15.11 42.21 -8.01
CA CYS A 648 14.51 43.52 -7.74
C CYS A 648 15.56 44.59 -7.32
N TYR A 649 16.53 44.23 -6.48
CA TYR A 649 17.62 45.13 -6.10
C TYR A 649 18.47 45.56 -7.30
N VAL A 650 18.76 44.63 -8.25
CA VAL A 650 19.44 45.00 -9.51
C VAL A 650 18.64 46.06 -10.28
N LYS A 651 17.32 45.89 -10.34
CA LYS A 651 16.43 46.84 -11.07
C LYS A 651 16.30 48.20 -10.37
N THR A 652 16.48 48.26 -9.06
CA THR A 652 16.49 49.54 -8.28
C THR A 652 17.89 50.15 -8.18
N GLY A 653 18.93 49.49 -8.70
CA GLY A 653 20.31 49.97 -8.62
C GLY A 653 21.05 49.65 -7.31
N ASP A 654 20.43 48.94 -6.39
CA ASP A 654 21.10 48.45 -5.16
C ASP A 654 21.89 47.18 -5.42
N ILE A 655 23.00 47.33 -6.10
CA ILE A 655 23.85 46.20 -6.50
C ILE A 655 24.47 45.49 -5.27
N ALA A 656 24.80 46.26 -4.21
CA ALA A 656 25.35 45.69 -2.97
C ALA A 656 24.31 44.81 -2.27
N GLY A 657 23.06 45.26 -2.20
CA GLY A 657 21.93 44.47 -1.70
C GLY A 657 21.69 43.20 -2.49
N ALA A 658 21.73 43.28 -3.84
CA ALA A 658 21.56 42.13 -4.71
C ALA A 658 22.64 41.04 -4.46
N ILE A 659 23.92 41.45 -4.40
CA ILE A 659 25.03 40.53 -4.14
C ILE A 659 24.89 39.87 -2.76
N SER A 660 24.50 40.62 -1.74
CA SER A 660 24.33 40.11 -0.38
C SER A 660 23.27 39.02 -0.32
N VAL A 661 22.08 39.27 -0.93
CA VAL A 661 20.95 38.34 -0.88
C VAL A 661 21.20 37.10 -1.75
N TRP A 662 21.82 37.27 -2.91
CA TRP A 662 22.17 36.13 -3.79
C TRP A 662 23.26 35.24 -3.18
N LYS A 663 24.26 35.81 -2.47
CA LYS A 663 25.24 35.02 -1.72
C LYS A 663 24.55 34.18 -0.65
N LYS A 664 23.64 34.75 0.11
CA LYS A 664 22.84 34.03 1.11
C LYS A 664 22.04 32.92 0.48
N SER A 665 21.44 33.11 -0.71
CA SER A 665 20.73 32.08 -1.46
C SER A 665 21.68 30.95 -1.91
N LEU A 666 22.88 31.27 -2.35
CA LEU A 666 23.90 30.31 -2.77
C LEU A 666 24.51 29.51 -1.60
N GLU A 667 24.61 30.10 -0.40
CA GLU A 667 25.00 29.40 0.84
C GLU A 667 24.01 28.31 1.18
N LEU A 668 22.70 28.57 0.99
CA LEU A 668 21.64 27.61 1.26
C LEU A 668 21.49 26.54 0.16
N SER A 669 21.76 26.91 -1.07
CA SER A 669 21.69 26.00 -2.23
C SER A 669 22.83 26.29 -3.20
N PRO A 670 23.98 25.63 -3.07
CA PRO A 670 25.15 25.87 -3.91
C PRO A 670 25.00 25.42 -5.37
N SER A 671 23.96 24.67 -5.73
CA SER A 671 23.79 24.08 -7.06
C SER A 671 23.17 25.05 -8.12
N GLN A 672 22.83 26.30 -7.75
CA GLN A 672 22.16 27.27 -8.60
C GLN A 672 23.12 27.86 -9.65
N SER A 673 23.28 27.21 -10.80
CA SER A 673 24.22 27.63 -11.86
C SER A 673 23.88 28.98 -12.49
N GLU A 674 22.59 29.28 -12.71
CA GLU A 674 22.14 30.56 -13.27
C GLU A 674 22.39 31.72 -12.31
N LEU A 675 22.16 31.51 -11.02
CA LEU A 675 22.42 32.56 -10.03
C LEU A 675 23.90 32.85 -9.87
N LYS A 676 24.76 31.82 -9.94
CA LYS A 676 26.22 31.99 -9.98
C LYS A 676 26.65 32.83 -11.16
N LYS A 677 26.06 32.59 -12.34
CA LYS A 677 26.35 33.39 -13.54
C LYS A 677 25.92 34.84 -13.35
N LYS A 678 24.68 35.10 -12.90
CA LYS A 678 24.19 36.46 -12.60
C LYS A 678 25.11 37.19 -11.63
N LEU A 679 25.60 36.50 -10.59
CA LEU A 679 26.50 37.06 -9.59
C LEU A 679 27.86 37.42 -10.20
N ALA A 680 28.45 36.55 -11.03
CA ALA A 680 29.71 36.78 -11.72
C ALA A 680 29.58 37.94 -12.68
N ASP A 681 28.56 38.01 -13.53
CA ASP A 681 28.31 39.06 -14.52
C ASP A 681 28.20 40.43 -13.86
N ILE A 682 27.61 40.56 -12.68
CA ILE A 682 27.52 41.79 -11.96
C ILE A 682 28.84 42.18 -11.28
N GLN A 683 29.58 41.23 -10.75
CA GLN A 683 30.89 41.49 -10.12
C GLN A 683 31.94 41.93 -11.13
N ASP A 684 31.88 41.42 -12.36
CA ASP A 684 32.77 41.83 -13.43
C ASP A 684 32.44 43.23 -13.93
N LYS A 685 31.16 43.60 -14.06
CA LYS A 685 30.74 44.99 -14.35
C LYS A 685 31.23 46.02 -13.35
N ILE A 686 31.21 45.69 -12.05
CA ILE A 686 31.72 46.58 -10.97
C ILE A 686 33.25 46.75 -11.08
N LYS A 687 33.98 45.79 -11.61
CA LYS A 687 35.44 45.91 -11.80
C LYS A 687 35.80 46.74 -13.00
N GLU A 688 34.92 46.84 -13.99
CA GLU A 688 35.10 47.63 -15.23
C GLU A 688 34.70 49.10 -15.04
N GLU A 689 33.82 49.42 -14.08
CA GLU A 689 33.50 50.80 -13.65
C GLU A 689 34.49 51.29 -12.54
#